data_b88d883219beb4e31bdae7375755988f
#
_entry.id   b88d883219beb4e31bdae7375755988f
#
_cell.length_a   1.000
_cell.length_b   1.000
_cell.length_c   1.000
_cell.angle_alpha   90.00
_cell.angle_beta   90.00
_cell.angle_gamma   90.00
#
_symmetry.space_group_name_H-M   'P 1'
#
loop_
_entity.id
_entity.type
_entity.pdbx_description
1 polymer ?
#
loop_
_entity_poly.entity_id
_entity_poly.type
_entity_poly.pdbx_seq_one_letter_code
_entity_poly.pdbx_strand_id
1 'polypeptide(L)'
;MPIARPTGRIPEAAWTSGIRELTEPWKGALGCLGVAVFFAMTIGIISWQALEQPPEEWMLRGQASGMLWDRRRGALLLRALPMGRPLVSITVGSVPASEPPPPRDRCWQDGTEFCYAWEEEAELRISLQPTPAPGTECYSVRWNPLRPDVVLKDCFSMVNVSWYGGASLCAQRWPLNSAESPEQPFVSGDFSKNPTGYGPVLERYFLGSTGVTVTVAPDVSLVLSLESHWHFCLGGAGGPLHYILCISPNITTAHRHVGTQLAGQTRALPDTTLLWSPIWQYDGPVGSAAKIKRGLRSLARRLKRHRMQEGVLALGEHGTAALATMDHVPVERRKRHGAPHAWDPAMIFPLRLSITLSPYASIAAPLFLHLLRDGETGYWLSLQPRYGGCSIPLLTTWKGQLCARLNITNEAALSWYLSRARGLRHKLGATYVIFEGAEGNAFLEQAVSPPAELAGDQYAEMLAAALVKLGNATVISVGARSSHLPLFVQMSPLHSDWSHAGLKGLIPSALHYSLLGYNFFIPDTVGGSLAGDTPGDPELYVRWLQIVTFLPVMAFGTPPWLCCDSWVLNLTRQCIQRHRDFVVPVIIKYSKEWLSSGYPIFRPAWWLSPTDPTAFTVEDEFLIGDEVGNVETISLKGNLGKYRASCSCPLLHALFKYKAQIEGAQN
;
A
#
# COMPACT_ATOMS: atom_id res chain seq x y z
N MET A 1 61.62 6.75 40.67
CA MET A 1 61.98 5.47 41.34
C MET A 1 61.66 4.36 40.37
N PRO A 2 62.64 3.54 39.97
CA PRO A 2 62.48 2.52 38.95
C PRO A 2 62.18 1.17 39.62
N ILE A 3 61.30 0.37 39.03
CA ILE A 3 61.10 -1.04 39.42
C ILE A 3 61.43 -1.91 38.22
N ALA A 4 62.33 -2.86 38.52
CA ALA A 4 63.09 -3.74 37.65
C ALA A 4 62.24 -4.74 36.87
N ARG A 5 62.72 -5.08 35.67
CA ARG A 5 62.42 -6.32 34.96
C ARG A 5 63.18 -7.50 35.61
N PRO A 6 62.56 -8.68 35.69
CA PRO A 6 63.35 -9.92 35.75
C PRO A 6 63.38 -10.59 34.37
N THR A 7 64.61 -10.77 33.89
CA THR A 7 64.98 -11.66 32.80
C THR A 7 64.88 -13.10 33.32
N GLY A 8 63.99 -13.89 32.76
CA GLY A 8 63.93 -15.34 32.96
C GLY A 8 64.13 -16.04 31.62
N ARG A 9 65.31 -16.61 31.40
CA ARG A 9 65.63 -17.53 30.31
C ARG A 9 64.76 -18.79 30.47
N ILE A 10 64.07 -19.15 29.40
CA ILE A 10 63.41 -20.47 29.26
C ILE A 10 64.46 -21.39 28.61
N PRO A 11 64.70 -22.59 29.18
CA PRO A 11 65.65 -23.55 28.59
C PRO A 11 65.02 -24.20 27.36
N GLU A 12 65.75 -24.17 26.25
CA GLU A 12 65.58 -25.09 25.13
C GLU A 12 66.00 -26.47 25.57
N ALA A 13 65.11 -27.37 25.92
CA ALA A 13 65.33 -28.80 25.89
C ALA A 13 64.03 -29.53 25.94
N ALA A 14 63.90 -30.55 25.12
CA ALA A 14 62.92 -31.63 25.14
C ALA A 14 61.70 -31.57 24.21
N TRP A 15 61.95 -31.46 22.89
CA TRP A 15 60.97 -31.92 21.89
C TRP A 15 61.58 -32.99 20.94
N THR A 16 62.46 -33.83 21.42
CA THR A 16 63.00 -34.94 20.62
C THR A 16 62.90 -36.30 21.32
N SER A 17 61.74 -36.59 21.91
CA SER A 17 61.54 -37.97 22.43
C SER A 17 60.08 -38.32 22.56
N GLY A 18 59.33 -38.31 21.45
CA GLY A 18 57.93 -38.66 21.49
C GLY A 18 57.41 -39.45 20.27
N ILE A 19 58.28 -39.74 19.32
CA ILE A 19 57.92 -40.59 18.17
C ILE A 19 58.84 -41.84 18.15
N ARG A 20 58.78 -42.59 19.21
CA ARG A 20 59.35 -43.92 19.25
C ARG A 20 58.41 -44.75 20.15
N GLU A 21 57.34 -45.29 19.58
CA GLU A 21 56.62 -46.47 20.05
C GLU A 21 55.31 -46.62 19.32
N LEU A 22 55.36 -46.88 18.05
CA LEU A 22 54.27 -47.47 17.30
C LEU A 22 54.81 -48.60 16.42
N THR A 23 55.46 -49.55 17.05
CA THR A 23 55.98 -50.76 16.40
C THR A 23 55.13 -52.01 16.73
N GLU A 24 53.89 -51.81 17.10
CA GLU A 24 52.95 -52.93 17.14
C GLU A 24 51.95 -52.77 16.00
N PRO A 25 52.06 -53.52 14.92
CA PRO A 25 51.23 -53.41 13.73
C PRO A 25 49.74 -53.55 13.98
N TRP A 26 49.34 -54.18 15.10
CA TRP A 26 47.94 -54.34 15.47
C TRP A 26 47.30 -53.07 16.07
N LYS A 27 48.06 -52.12 16.68
CA LYS A 27 47.54 -50.85 17.20
C LYS A 27 47.21 -49.91 16.06
N GLY A 28 48.00 -49.86 14.99
CA GLY A 28 47.69 -49.13 13.77
C GLY A 28 46.48 -49.72 13.04
N ALA A 29 46.39 -51.04 13.00
CA ALA A 29 45.23 -51.71 12.40
C ALA A 29 43.93 -51.46 13.18
N LEU A 30 43.95 -51.38 14.51
CA LEU A 30 42.81 -51.03 15.35
C LEU A 30 42.37 -49.56 15.15
N GLY A 31 43.32 -48.64 14.98
CA GLY A 31 43.04 -47.25 14.65
C GLY A 31 42.37 -47.07 13.29
N CYS A 32 42.89 -47.79 12.28
CA CYS A 32 42.28 -47.79 10.92
C CYS A 32 40.89 -48.46 10.95
N LEU A 33 40.70 -49.54 11.74
CA LEU A 33 39.40 -50.17 11.87
C LEU A 33 38.39 -49.26 12.59
N GLY A 34 38.81 -48.53 13.64
CA GLY A 34 37.97 -47.54 14.32
C GLY A 34 37.51 -46.40 13.42
N VAL A 35 38.42 -45.88 12.61
CA VAL A 35 38.11 -44.86 11.61
C VAL A 35 37.17 -45.40 10.52
N ALA A 36 37.42 -46.61 10.02
CA ALA A 36 36.56 -47.26 9.03
C ALA A 36 35.14 -47.55 9.58
N VAL A 37 35.03 -48.01 10.83
CA VAL A 37 33.72 -48.21 11.51
C VAL A 37 33.00 -46.87 11.71
N PHE A 38 33.72 -45.80 12.10
CA PHE A 38 33.15 -44.46 12.23
C PHE A 38 32.59 -43.94 10.90
N PHE A 39 33.37 -44.08 9.82
CA PHE A 39 32.88 -43.70 8.48
C PHE A 39 31.73 -44.56 8.01
N ALA A 40 31.78 -45.88 8.28
CA ALA A 40 30.67 -46.78 7.91
C ALA A 40 29.39 -46.46 8.71
N MET A 41 29.51 -46.16 10.01
CA MET A 41 28.36 -45.69 10.81
C MET A 41 27.85 -44.32 10.33
N THR A 42 28.73 -43.39 10.05
CA THR A 42 28.33 -42.05 9.54
C THR A 42 27.63 -42.18 8.19
N ILE A 43 28.17 -42.96 7.27
CA ILE A 43 27.54 -43.26 5.98
C ILE A 43 26.21 -44.01 6.19
N GLY A 44 26.19 -44.99 7.13
CA GLY A 44 24.96 -45.72 7.48
C GLY A 44 23.86 -44.81 8.02
N ILE A 45 24.20 -43.86 8.91
CA ILE A 45 23.26 -42.89 9.47
C ILE A 45 22.77 -41.93 8.38
N ILE A 46 23.68 -41.40 7.51
CA ILE A 46 23.33 -40.52 6.40
C ILE A 46 22.44 -41.28 5.39
N SER A 47 22.81 -42.52 5.06
CA SER A 47 22.00 -43.36 4.16
C SER A 47 20.64 -43.71 4.76
N TRP A 48 20.57 -44.00 6.06
CA TRP A 48 19.31 -44.26 6.75
C TRP A 48 18.44 -43.00 6.77
N GLN A 49 18.98 -41.85 7.12
CA GLN A 49 18.25 -40.58 7.06
C GLN A 49 17.76 -40.24 5.63
N ALA A 50 18.57 -40.56 4.61
CA ALA A 50 18.18 -40.39 3.21
C ALA A 50 17.11 -41.40 2.77
N LEU A 51 17.13 -42.64 3.29
CA LEU A 51 16.15 -43.70 3.00
C LEU A 51 14.83 -43.51 3.78
N GLU A 52 14.87 -42.88 4.96
CA GLU A 52 13.66 -42.55 5.74
C GLU A 52 12.95 -41.28 5.26
N GLN A 53 13.52 -40.50 4.31
CA GLN A 53 12.79 -39.48 3.65
C GLN A 53 11.84 -40.14 2.63
N PRO A 54 10.51 -40.14 2.87
CA PRO A 54 9.57 -40.62 1.87
C PRO A 54 9.84 -39.83 0.58
N PRO A 55 9.78 -40.49 -0.60
CA PRO A 55 9.98 -39.80 -1.87
C PRO A 55 9.10 -38.56 -1.91
N GLU A 56 9.68 -37.39 -2.27
CA GLU A 56 8.92 -36.15 -2.42
C GLU A 56 7.86 -36.38 -3.49
N GLU A 57 6.61 -36.45 -3.08
CA GLU A 57 5.49 -36.69 -3.95
C GLU A 57 5.00 -35.33 -4.48
N TRP A 58 5.27 -35.09 -5.75
CA TRP A 58 4.80 -33.88 -6.44
C TRP A 58 3.29 -33.93 -6.58
N MET A 59 2.61 -32.94 -6.06
CA MET A 59 1.18 -32.73 -6.30
C MET A 59 0.93 -32.30 -7.73
N LEU A 60 1.67 -31.27 -8.16
CA LEU A 60 1.68 -30.77 -9.53
C LEU A 60 3.10 -30.39 -9.91
N ARG A 61 3.45 -30.65 -11.16
CA ARG A 61 4.77 -30.32 -11.71
C ARG A 61 4.62 -29.60 -13.03
N GLY A 62 4.99 -28.32 -13.07
CA GLY A 62 5.13 -27.52 -14.28
C GLY A 62 6.50 -27.68 -14.94
N GLN A 63 6.84 -26.77 -15.83
CA GLN A 63 8.14 -26.74 -16.52
C GLN A 63 9.21 -26.04 -15.67
N ALA A 64 8.87 -24.91 -15.02
CA ALA A 64 9.81 -24.09 -14.25
C ALA A 64 9.64 -24.25 -12.73
N SER A 65 8.53 -24.80 -12.28
CA SER A 65 8.21 -24.95 -10.86
C SER A 65 7.40 -26.21 -10.57
N GLY A 66 7.29 -26.56 -9.28
CA GLY A 66 6.45 -27.66 -8.84
C GLY A 66 5.97 -27.45 -7.41
N MET A 67 4.83 -28.02 -7.10
CA MET A 67 4.18 -27.96 -5.81
C MET A 67 4.22 -29.32 -5.13
N LEU A 68 4.62 -29.32 -3.84
CA LEU A 68 4.78 -30.49 -3.00
C LEU A 68 3.91 -30.32 -1.75
N TRP A 69 3.48 -31.45 -1.18
CA TRP A 69 2.86 -31.49 0.13
C TRP A 69 3.86 -31.94 1.18
N ASP A 70 4.19 -31.08 2.14
CA ASP A 70 4.96 -31.47 3.34
C ASP A 70 4.01 -32.02 4.42
N ARG A 71 3.93 -33.33 4.51
CA ARG A 71 3.06 -34.02 5.48
C ARG A 71 3.41 -33.70 6.93
N ARG A 72 4.69 -33.41 7.23
CA ARG A 72 5.13 -33.15 8.62
C ARG A 72 4.71 -31.78 9.12
N ARG A 73 4.62 -30.80 8.20
CA ARG A 73 4.31 -29.41 8.52
C ARG A 73 2.88 -29.00 8.15
N GLY A 74 2.15 -29.87 7.44
CA GLY A 74 0.83 -29.48 6.89
C GLY A 74 0.94 -28.29 5.94
N ALA A 75 1.97 -28.28 5.08
CA ALA A 75 2.29 -27.15 4.25
C ALA A 75 2.43 -27.51 2.79
N LEU A 76 1.96 -26.62 1.92
CA LEU A 76 2.26 -26.62 0.49
C LEU A 76 3.64 -25.98 0.28
N LEU A 77 4.55 -26.68 -0.36
CA LEU A 77 5.88 -26.18 -0.69
C LEU A 77 5.97 -25.95 -2.20
N LEU A 78 6.25 -24.71 -2.58
CA LEU A 78 6.52 -24.35 -3.97
C LEU A 78 8.01 -24.28 -4.20
N ARG A 79 8.52 -25.00 -5.21
CA ARG A 79 9.94 -25.07 -5.56
C ARG A 79 10.20 -24.77 -7.02
N ALA A 80 11.31 -24.10 -7.31
CA ALA A 80 11.79 -23.89 -8.67
C ALA A 80 12.45 -25.16 -9.23
N LEU A 81 12.23 -25.47 -10.48
CA LEU A 81 12.86 -26.58 -11.19
C LEU A 81 14.01 -26.06 -12.08
N PRO A 82 15.05 -26.87 -12.39
CA PRO A 82 15.28 -28.24 -11.92
C PRO A 82 15.97 -28.31 -10.54
N MET A 83 16.47 -27.18 -9.99
CA MET A 83 17.37 -27.17 -8.82
C MET A 83 16.65 -27.37 -7.47
N GLY A 84 15.32 -27.44 -7.45
CA GLY A 84 14.55 -27.65 -6.21
C GLY A 84 14.62 -26.48 -5.20
N ARG A 85 15.05 -25.27 -5.62
CA ARG A 85 15.13 -24.10 -4.74
C ARG A 85 13.74 -23.76 -4.16
N PRO A 86 13.60 -23.65 -2.82
CA PRO A 86 12.32 -23.28 -2.23
C PRO A 86 11.97 -21.83 -2.62
N LEU A 87 10.72 -21.60 -3.03
CA LEU A 87 10.17 -20.31 -3.41
C LEU A 87 9.27 -19.75 -2.31
N VAL A 88 8.33 -20.56 -1.82
CA VAL A 88 7.43 -20.21 -0.71
C VAL A 88 6.91 -21.46 -0.03
N SER A 89 6.65 -21.36 1.27
CA SER A 89 5.91 -22.34 2.06
C SER A 89 4.57 -21.73 2.47
N ILE A 90 3.50 -22.49 2.28
CA ILE A 90 2.13 -22.09 2.60
C ILE A 90 1.59 -23.10 3.60
N THR A 91 1.40 -22.69 4.86
CA THR A 91 0.80 -23.53 5.89
C THR A 91 -0.71 -23.50 5.77
N VAL A 92 -1.32 -24.65 5.61
CA VAL A 92 -2.77 -24.80 5.57
C VAL A 92 -3.30 -24.74 7.01
N GLY A 93 -3.98 -23.64 7.37
CA GLY A 93 -4.23 -23.30 8.77
C GLY A 93 -5.46 -23.90 9.42
N SER A 94 -6.40 -24.47 8.66
CA SER A 94 -7.72 -24.81 9.19
C SER A 94 -8.10 -26.28 9.05
N VAL A 95 -7.31 -27.06 8.36
CA VAL A 95 -7.61 -28.50 8.15
C VAL A 95 -6.61 -29.34 8.91
N PRO A 96 -7.06 -30.41 9.60
CA PRO A 96 -6.16 -31.27 10.36
C PRO A 96 -5.03 -31.81 9.48
N ALA A 97 -3.82 -31.42 9.78
CA ALA A 97 -2.62 -31.86 9.05
C ALA A 97 -2.30 -33.35 9.22
N SER A 98 -3.10 -34.05 10.04
CA SER A 98 -2.76 -35.36 10.60
C SER A 98 -3.06 -36.55 9.71
N GLU A 99 -3.79 -36.41 8.64
CA GLU A 99 -4.08 -37.54 7.75
C GLU A 99 -3.54 -37.34 6.35
N PRO A 100 -2.76 -38.33 5.85
CA PRO A 100 -2.41 -38.35 4.44
C PRO A 100 -3.70 -38.50 3.63
N PRO A 101 -3.77 -37.87 2.45
CA PRO A 101 -4.93 -38.03 1.57
C PRO A 101 -5.21 -39.53 1.34
N PRO A 102 -6.45 -39.98 1.61
CA PRO A 102 -6.84 -41.31 1.15
C PRO A 102 -6.78 -41.32 -0.37
N PRO A 103 -6.27 -42.38 -0.97
CA PRO A 103 -6.18 -42.47 -2.40
C PRO A 103 -7.57 -42.57 -3.03
N ARG A 104 -7.94 -41.63 -3.87
CA ARG A 104 -8.66 -41.84 -5.12
C ARG A 104 -10.18 -41.77 -5.23
N ASP A 105 -10.99 -41.67 -4.22
CA ASP A 105 -12.41 -41.94 -4.46
C ASP A 105 -13.32 -40.76 -4.74
N ARG A 106 -12.87 -39.50 -4.61
CA ARG A 106 -13.72 -38.31 -4.85
C ARG A 106 -13.12 -37.22 -5.74
N CYS A 107 -11.83 -37.28 -6.04
CA CYS A 107 -11.16 -36.27 -6.84
C CYS A 107 -10.30 -36.92 -7.93
N TRP A 108 -10.39 -36.40 -9.14
CA TRP A 108 -9.62 -36.86 -10.29
C TRP A 108 -8.30 -36.09 -10.42
N GLN A 109 -7.21 -36.77 -10.79
CA GLN A 109 -5.88 -36.17 -11.03
C GLN A 109 -5.43 -36.55 -12.44
N ASP A 110 -5.12 -35.55 -13.25
CA ASP A 110 -4.67 -35.76 -14.65
C ASP A 110 -3.27 -35.18 -14.93
N GLY A 111 -2.53 -34.80 -13.90
CA GLY A 111 -1.21 -34.15 -14.04
C GLY A 111 -1.26 -32.64 -14.23
N THR A 112 -2.42 -32.07 -14.59
CA THR A 112 -2.68 -30.63 -14.67
C THR A 112 -3.56 -30.12 -13.53
N GLU A 113 -4.29 -31.03 -12.87
CA GLU A 113 -5.16 -30.73 -11.74
C GLU A 113 -4.90 -31.69 -10.59
N PHE A 114 -4.84 -31.15 -9.38
CA PHE A 114 -4.81 -31.88 -8.11
C PHE A 114 -6.09 -31.55 -7.34
N CYS A 115 -6.74 -32.58 -6.78
CA CYS A 115 -7.91 -32.42 -5.96
C CYS A 115 -7.80 -33.28 -4.72
N TYR A 116 -8.22 -32.72 -3.58
CA TYR A 116 -8.28 -33.41 -2.30
C TYR A 116 -9.51 -32.94 -1.50
N ALA A 117 -10.22 -33.89 -0.93
CA ALA A 117 -11.36 -33.61 -0.08
C ALA A 117 -11.12 -34.20 1.33
N TRP A 118 -11.17 -33.34 2.35
CA TRP A 118 -11.28 -33.77 3.74
C TRP A 118 -12.76 -34.09 4.00
N GLU A 119 -12.99 -35.28 4.53
CA GLU A 119 -14.38 -35.74 4.77
C GLU A 119 -15.14 -34.71 5.61
N GLU A 120 -16.28 -34.25 5.08
CA GLU A 120 -17.20 -33.31 5.69
C GLU A 120 -16.68 -31.91 6.05
N GLU A 121 -15.43 -31.56 5.75
CA GLU A 121 -14.84 -30.25 6.10
C GLU A 121 -14.61 -29.36 4.89
N ALA A 122 -13.68 -29.72 4.01
CA ALA A 122 -13.30 -28.86 2.89
C ALA A 122 -12.77 -29.64 1.69
N GLU A 123 -12.86 -29.03 0.51
CA GLU A 123 -12.27 -29.53 -0.72
C GLU A 123 -11.23 -28.53 -1.24
N LEU A 124 -10.02 -29.03 -1.52
CA LEU A 124 -8.94 -28.28 -2.17
C LEU A 124 -8.81 -28.72 -3.61
N ARG A 125 -8.84 -27.75 -4.53
CA ARG A 125 -8.47 -27.96 -5.94
C ARG A 125 -7.32 -27.04 -6.31
N ILE A 126 -6.29 -27.60 -6.95
CA ILE A 126 -5.16 -26.85 -7.49
C ILE A 126 -5.02 -27.22 -8.95
N SER A 127 -5.05 -26.24 -9.83
CA SER A 127 -4.88 -26.45 -11.27
C SER A 127 -3.76 -25.60 -11.84
N LEU A 128 -2.94 -26.19 -12.69
CA LEU A 128 -1.93 -25.47 -13.46
C LEU A 128 -2.64 -24.68 -14.57
N GLN A 129 -2.42 -23.37 -14.57
CA GLN A 129 -3.01 -22.48 -15.56
C GLN A 129 -2.18 -22.45 -16.85
N PRO A 130 -2.78 -22.17 -18.02
CA PRO A 130 -2.02 -21.92 -19.24
C PRO A 130 -0.98 -20.83 -19.00
N THR A 131 0.24 -21.03 -19.50
CA THR A 131 1.36 -20.11 -19.31
C THR A 131 1.03 -18.72 -19.85
N PRO A 132 0.86 -17.70 -18.97
CA PRO A 132 0.40 -16.39 -19.42
C PRO A 132 1.48 -15.56 -20.10
N ALA A 133 2.76 -15.85 -19.79
CA ALA A 133 3.93 -15.20 -20.38
C ALA A 133 5.14 -16.13 -20.34
N PRO A 134 6.13 -15.99 -21.24
CA PRO A 134 7.33 -16.80 -21.23
C PRO A 134 8.05 -16.75 -19.88
N GLY A 135 8.32 -17.91 -19.29
CA GLY A 135 8.98 -18.04 -17.98
C GLY A 135 8.12 -17.77 -16.76
N THR A 136 6.80 -17.58 -16.92
CA THR A 136 5.86 -17.42 -15.80
C THR A 136 4.88 -18.60 -15.80
N GLU A 137 4.77 -19.28 -14.66
CA GLU A 137 3.81 -20.36 -14.43
C GLU A 137 2.83 -19.95 -13.32
N CYS A 138 1.56 -20.29 -13.51
CA CYS A 138 0.51 -19.93 -12.55
C CYS A 138 -0.30 -21.16 -12.12
N TYR A 139 -0.62 -21.19 -10.83
CA TYR A 139 -1.47 -22.20 -10.19
C TYR A 139 -2.71 -21.53 -9.63
N SER A 140 -3.89 -22.03 -9.98
CA SER A 140 -5.15 -21.63 -9.30
C SER A 140 -5.36 -22.54 -8.12
N VAL A 141 -5.48 -21.95 -6.94
CA VAL A 141 -5.78 -22.64 -5.67
C VAL A 141 -7.18 -22.27 -5.24
N ARG A 142 -8.04 -23.27 -5.13
CA ARG A 142 -9.45 -23.09 -4.75
C ARG A 142 -9.82 -24.01 -3.60
N TRP A 143 -10.28 -23.42 -2.52
CA TRP A 143 -10.85 -24.07 -1.37
C TRP A 143 -12.36 -23.88 -1.35
N ASN A 144 -13.11 -24.96 -1.18
CA ASN A 144 -14.56 -24.93 -0.97
C ASN A 144 -14.88 -25.52 0.40
N PRO A 145 -15.50 -24.80 1.33
CA PRO A 145 -15.96 -25.36 2.59
C PRO A 145 -17.16 -26.29 2.31
N LEU A 146 -17.18 -27.45 2.92
CA LEU A 146 -18.30 -28.40 2.84
C LEU A 146 -19.34 -28.15 3.93
N ARG A 147 -18.94 -27.46 5.01
CA ARG A 147 -19.80 -26.99 6.09
C ARG A 147 -19.65 -25.48 6.30
N PRO A 148 -20.69 -24.79 6.75
CA PRO A 148 -20.65 -23.32 6.91
C PRO A 148 -19.81 -22.85 8.11
N ASP A 149 -19.44 -23.73 9.04
CA ASP A 149 -18.64 -23.46 10.23
C ASP A 149 -17.13 -23.64 9.99
N VAL A 150 -16.74 -24.16 8.83
CA VAL A 150 -15.32 -24.33 8.47
C VAL A 150 -14.69 -22.99 8.07
N VAL A 151 -13.65 -22.60 8.78
CA VAL A 151 -12.86 -21.42 8.47
C VAL A 151 -11.66 -21.83 7.60
N LEU A 152 -11.63 -21.37 6.37
CA LEU A 152 -10.54 -21.64 5.44
C LEU A 152 -9.48 -20.56 5.58
N LYS A 153 -8.22 -20.97 5.80
CA LYS A 153 -7.09 -20.06 6.02
C LYS A 153 -5.78 -20.65 5.51
N ASP A 154 -5.07 -19.93 4.67
CA ASP A 154 -3.74 -20.27 4.19
C ASP A 154 -2.73 -19.22 4.62
N CYS A 155 -1.60 -19.64 5.21
CA CYS A 155 -0.58 -18.77 5.78
C CYS A 155 0.72 -18.86 4.99
N PHE A 156 1.14 -17.76 4.39
CA PHE A 156 2.33 -17.63 3.56
C PHE A 156 3.52 -17.26 4.42
N SER A 157 4.57 -18.09 4.39
CA SER A 157 5.77 -17.86 5.19
C SER A 157 6.51 -16.60 4.75
N MET A 158 6.97 -15.82 5.73
CA MET A 158 7.87 -14.66 5.55
C MET A 158 9.34 -15.04 5.77
N VAL A 159 9.62 -16.29 6.09
CA VAL A 159 11.00 -16.76 6.31
C VAL A 159 11.71 -16.86 4.95
N ASN A 160 12.81 -16.11 4.81
CA ASN A 160 13.59 -15.99 3.57
C ASN A 160 12.83 -15.42 2.35
N VAL A 161 11.65 -14.82 2.56
CA VAL A 161 10.87 -14.14 1.52
C VAL A 161 10.44 -12.78 2.05
N SER A 162 10.78 -11.73 1.35
CA SER A 162 10.25 -10.38 1.61
C SER A 162 8.96 -10.19 0.81
N TRP A 163 7.89 -9.71 1.49
CA TRP A 163 6.58 -9.56 0.89
C TRP A 163 6.15 -8.10 0.79
N TYR A 164 5.43 -7.77 -0.29
CA TYR A 164 4.95 -6.43 -0.60
C TYR A 164 3.51 -6.49 -1.11
N GLY A 165 2.81 -5.36 -1.14
CA GLY A 165 1.44 -5.26 -1.65
C GLY A 165 0.37 -5.39 -0.56
N GLY A 166 -0.82 -5.86 -0.92
CA GLY A 166 -1.96 -5.97 -0.01
C GLY A 166 -2.61 -4.62 0.32
N ALA A 167 -2.74 -4.29 1.59
CA ALA A 167 -3.38 -3.08 2.07
C ALA A 167 -2.40 -2.08 2.65
N SER A 168 -2.70 -0.79 2.53
CA SER A 168 -2.00 0.25 3.29
C SER A 168 -2.25 0.09 4.80
N LEU A 169 -1.20 0.38 5.59
CA LEU A 169 -1.19 0.27 7.05
C LEU A 169 -0.91 1.64 7.67
N CYS A 170 -1.41 1.89 8.88
CA CYS A 170 -1.15 3.13 9.60
C CYS A 170 0.36 3.34 9.83
N ALA A 171 1.06 2.29 10.28
CA ALA A 171 2.51 2.27 10.37
C ALA A 171 3.08 1.46 9.19
N GLN A 172 3.09 2.06 8.00
CA GLN A 172 3.50 1.36 6.77
C GLN A 172 4.95 0.88 6.84
N ARG A 173 5.16 -0.38 6.45
CA ARG A 173 6.46 -1.05 6.38
C ARG A 173 6.79 -1.47 4.94
N TRP A 174 8.08 -1.58 4.66
CA TRP A 174 8.60 -2.05 3.39
C TRP A 174 9.89 -2.86 3.62
N PRO A 175 9.85 -4.18 3.51
CA PRO A 175 8.73 -5.07 3.20
C PRO A 175 7.67 -5.18 4.31
N LEU A 176 6.58 -5.89 4.04
CA LEU A 176 5.51 -6.17 5.03
C LEU A 176 5.96 -7.06 6.19
N ASN A 177 7.11 -7.72 6.07
CA ASN A 177 7.62 -8.70 7.04
C ASN A 177 7.72 -8.18 8.49
N SER A 178 7.88 -6.88 8.68
CA SER A 178 7.93 -6.25 10.01
C SER A 178 6.63 -5.59 10.44
N ALA A 179 5.54 -5.82 9.70
CA ALA A 179 4.22 -5.31 10.03
C ALA A 179 3.44 -6.35 10.85
N GLU A 180 2.53 -5.84 11.69
CA GLU A 180 1.58 -6.63 12.47
C GLU A 180 0.16 -6.13 12.23
N SER A 181 -0.77 -7.05 12.05
CA SER A 181 -2.20 -6.75 11.96
C SER A 181 -2.99 -7.96 12.42
N PRO A 182 -3.94 -7.80 13.33
CA PRO A 182 -4.83 -8.90 13.72
C PRO A 182 -5.66 -9.35 12.53
N GLU A 183 -6.22 -10.55 12.62
CA GLU A 183 -7.14 -11.04 11.62
C GLU A 183 -8.39 -10.13 11.55
N GLN A 184 -8.63 -9.59 10.38
CA GLN A 184 -9.74 -8.68 10.15
C GLN A 184 -10.16 -8.68 8.68
N PRO A 185 -11.38 -8.22 8.36
CA PRO A 185 -11.86 -8.10 6.99
C PRO A 185 -10.93 -7.22 6.13
N PHE A 186 -10.60 -7.70 4.94
CA PHE A 186 -9.76 -6.99 3.98
C PHE A 186 -10.58 -5.96 3.21
N VAL A 187 -10.84 -4.83 3.86
CA VAL A 187 -11.62 -3.71 3.32
C VAL A 187 -10.96 -2.38 3.64
N SER A 188 -11.16 -1.39 2.78
CA SER A 188 -10.62 -0.05 2.98
C SER A 188 -11.20 0.63 4.22
N GLY A 189 -10.37 1.40 4.90
CA GLY A 189 -10.74 2.11 6.11
C GLY A 189 -10.06 3.45 6.27
N ASP A 190 -10.49 4.16 7.30
CA ASP A 190 -9.94 5.45 7.73
C ASP A 190 -9.16 5.25 9.05
N PHE A 191 -7.86 5.49 9.03
CA PHE A 191 -6.99 5.36 10.20
C PHE A 191 -7.36 6.29 11.36
N SER A 192 -8.03 7.40 11.08
CA SER A 192 -8.50 8.29 12.14
C SER A 192 -9.60 7.66 13.00
N LYS A 193 -10.33 6.69 12.44
CA LYS A 193 -11.38 5.94 13.14
C LYS A 193 -10.90 4.59 13.64
N ASN A 194 -10.12 3.88 12.83
CA ASN A 194 -9.57 2.57 13.17
C ASN A 194 -8.06 2.51 12.82
N PRO A 195 -7.17 2.89 13.74
CA PRO A 195 -5.72 2.89 13.52
C PRO A 195 -5.14 1.48 13.28
N THR A 196 -5.79 0.43 13.75
CA THR A 196 -5.38 -0.97 13.57
C THR A 196 -5.99 -1.61 12.33
N GLY A 197 -6.92 -0.91 11.68
CA GLY A 197 -7.56 -1.35 10.44
C GLY A 197 -6.65 -1.19 9.23
N TYR A 198 -7.15 -1.65 8.08
CA TYR A 198 -6.51 -1.36 6.80
C TYR A 198 -6.85 0.05 6.34
N GLY A 199 -5.92 0.67 5.63
CA GLY A 199 -6.09 2.03 5.10
C GLY A 199 -6.90 2.08 3.80
N PRO A 200 -6.99 3.26 3.19
CA PRO A 200 -7.89 3.48 2.07
C PRO A 200 -7.39 2.93 0.74
N VAL A 201 -6.12 2.55 0.63
CA VAL A 201 -5.57 1.97 -0.61
C VAL A 201 -5.18 0.53 -0.39
N LEU A 202 -5.82 -0.34 -1.15
CA LEU A 202 -5.59 -1.78 -1.07
C LEU A 202 -5.91 -2.47 -2.41
N GLU A 203 -5.15 -3.53 -2.67
CA GLU A 203 -5.38 -4.46 -3.78
C GLU A 203 -5.16 -5.90 -3.30
N ARG A 204 -5.89 -6.83 -3.86
CA ARG A 204 -5.81 -8.26 -3.53
C ARG A 204 -4.58 -8.92 -4.17
N TYR A 205 -3.44 -8.24 -4.10
CA TYR A 205 -2.19 -8.58 -4.74
C TYR A 205 -1.03 -8.54 -3.76
N PHE A 206 -0.27 -9.62 -3.68
CA PHE A 206 0.94 -9.75 -2.87
C PHE A 206 2.10 -10.21 -3.74
N LEU A 207 3.29 -9.66 -3.50
CA LEU A 207 4.50 -9.91 -4.27
C LEU A 207 5.63 -10.36 -3.36
N GLY A 208 6.19 -11.55 -3.61
CA GLY A 208 7.32 -12.11 -2.90
C GLY A 208 8.64 -11.89 -3.60
N SER A 209 9.71 -11.63 -2.84
CA SER A 209 11.07 -11.41 -3.35
C SER A 209 11.65 -12.59 -4.14
N THR A 210 11.10 -13.78 -3.98
CA THR A 210 11.47 -15.00 -4.74
C THR A 210 10.87 -15.05 -6.15
N GLY A 211 10.08 -14.05 -6.55
CA GLY A 211 9.38 -14.01 -7.82
C GLY A 211 7.99 -14.67 -7.80
N VAL A 212 7.44 -14.87 -6.60
CA VAL A 212 6.08 -15.40 -6.39
C VAL A 212 5.10 -14.25 -6.26
N THR A 213 3.95 -14.35 -6.93
CA THR A 213 2.82 -13.44 -6.73
C THR A 213 1.60 -14.21 -6.25
N VAL A 214 0.80 -13.57 -5.42
CA VAL A 214 -0.50 -14.07 -4.93
C VAL A 214 -1.56 -13.06 -5.28
N THR A 215 -2.57 -13.48 -6.03
CA THR A 215 -3.71 -12.64 -6.39
C THR A 215 -4.99 -13.33 -5.93
N VAL A 216 -5.73 -12.69 -5.02
CA VAL A 216 -6.98 -13.25 -4.48
C VAL A 216 -8.16 -12.83 -5.34
N ALA A 217 -9.04 -13.77 -5.63
CA ALA A 217 -10.22 -13.53 -6.44
C ALA A 217 -11.16 -12.48 -5.83
N PRO A 218 -11.83 -11.66 -6.65
CA PRO A 218 -12.64 -10.53 -6.16
C PRO A 218 -13.91 -10.94 -5.40
N ASP A 219 -14.41 -12.14 -5.65
CA ASP A 219 -15.62 -12.71 -5.05
C ASP A 219 -15.39 -13.31 -3.65
N VAL A 220 -14.14 -13.47 -3.23
CA VAL A 220 -13.80 -13.97 -1.89
C VAL A 220 -14.12 -12.92 -0.82
N SER A 221 -14.86 -13.31 0.23
CA SER A 221 -14.98 -12.52 1.47
C SER A 221 -13.68 -12.62 2.26
N LEU A 222 -12.67 -11.84 1.83
CA LEU A 222 -11.29 -11.96 2.30
C LEU A 222 -11.13 -11.39 3.70
N VAL A 223 -10.50 -12.17 4.58
CA VAL A 223 -9.87 -11.72 5.83
C VAL A 223 -8.36 -11.88 5.70
N LEU A 224 -7.62 -10.97 6.32
CA LEU A 224 -6.16 -10.99 6.31
C LEU A 224 -5.62 -10.77 7.72
N SER A 225 -4.54 -11.47 8.07
CA SER A 225 -3.72 -11.20 9.25
C SER A 225 -2.24 -11.14 8.88
N LEU A 226 -1.48 -10.34 9.64
CA LEU A 226 -0.03 -10.21 9.50
C LEU A 226 0.62 -10.51 10.84
N GLU A 227 1.47 -11.53 10.89
CA GLU A 227 2.33 -11.85 12.03
C GLU A 227 3.78 -11.54 11.68
N SER A 228 4.31 -10.50 12.31
CA SER A 228 5.65 -9.97 12.03
C SER A 228 6.72 -11.07 12.00
N HIS A 229 7.48 -11.10 10.89
CA HIS A 229 8.57 -12.04 10.59
C HIS A 229 8.18 -13.52 10.43
N TRP A 230 6.90 -13.88 10.62
CA TRP A 230 6.45 -15.27 10.53
C TRP A 230 5.68 -15.54 9.24
N HIS A 231 4.50 -14.97 9.13
CA HIS A 231 3.63 -15.21 7.99
C HIS A 231 2.54 -14.14 7.87
N PHE A 232 1.94 -14.08 6.69
CA PHE A 232 0.62 -13.47 6.51
C PHE A 232 -0.37 -14.54 6.11
N CYS A 233 -1.61 -14.40 6.57
CA CYS A 233 -2.64 -15.39 6.31
C CYS A 233 -3.81 -14.79 5.55
N LEU A 234 -4.25 -15.52 4.54
CA LEU A 234 -5.47 -15.24 3.76
C LEU A 234 -6.56 -16.18 4.23
N GLY A 235 -7.72 -15.65 4.58
CA GLY A 235 -8.88 -16.44 4.99
C GLY A 235 -10.14 -16.08 4.22
N GLY A 236 -11.03 -17.06 4.04
CA GLY A 236 -12.39 -16.84 3.57
C GLY A 236 -13.34 -16.73 4.77
N ALA A 237 -14.01 -15.60 4.94
CA ALA A 237 -14.95 -15.40 6.05
C ALA A 237 -16.24 -16.24 5.85
N GLY A 238 -16.17 -17.54 6.22
CA GLY A 238 -17.32 -18.48 6.10
C GLY A 238 -17.70 -18.86 4.66
N GLY A 239 -16.79 -18.66 3.69
CA GLY A 239 -17.02 -18.96 2.28
C GLY A 239 -15.76 -19.53 1.59
N PRO A 240 -15.81 -19.73 0.27
CA PRO A 240 -14.68 -20.25 -0.48
C PRO A 240 -13.48 -19.31 -0.42
N LEU A 241 -12.26 -19.88 -0.46
CA LEU A 241 -11.02 -19.14 -0.63
C LEU A 241 -10.43 -19.49 -2.00
N HIS A 242 -10.25 -18.49 -2.85
CA HIS A 242 -9.70 -18.66 -4.19
C HIS A 242 -8.62 -17.63 -4.47
N TYR A 243 -7.43 -18.10 -4.83
CA TYR A 243 -6.31 -17.25 -5.22
C TYR A 243 -5.46 -17.91 -6.32
N ILE A 244 -4.71 -17.08 -7.03
CA ILE A 244 -3.79 -17.50 -8.08
C ILE A 244 -2.38 -17.23 -7.59
N LEU A 245 -1.52 -18.25 -7.69
CA LEU A 245 -0.09 -18.18 -7.45
C LEU A 245 0.63 -18.15 -8.77
N CYS A 246 1.39 -17.11 -9.09
CA CYS A 246 2.27 -17.11 -10.25
C CYS A 246 3.74 -17.05 -9.83
N ILE A 247 4.58 -17.75 -10.59
CA ILE A 247 6.02 -17.86 -10.36
C ILE A 247 6.73 -17.32 -11.59
N SER A 248 7.65 -16.42 -11.37
CA SER A 248 8.51 -15.82 -12.39
C SER A 248 9.98 -15.91 -11.97
N PRO A 249 10.96 -15.73 -12.89
CA PRO A 249 12.38 -15.86 -12.57
C PRO A 249 12.88 -14.95 -11.45
N ASN A 250 12.29 -13.76 -11.28
CA ASN A 250 12.62 -12.80 -10.24
C ASN A 250 11.43 -11.88 -9.94
N ILE A 251 11.57 -11.09 -8.87
CA ILE A 251 10.52 -10.19 -8.37
C ILE A 251 10.07 -9.15 -9.41
N THR A 252 11.00 -8.55 -10.15
CA THR A 252 10.69 -7.52 -11.16
C THR A 252 9.90 -8.13 -12.33
N THR A 253 10.28 -9.31 -12.81
CA THR A 253 9.54 -10.03 -13.86
C THR A 253 8.14 -10.43 -13.38
N ALA A 254 8.03 -10.89 -12.12
CA ALA A 254 6.76 -11.25 -11.50
C ALA A 254 5.81 -10.04 -11.45
N HIS A 255 6.31 -8.90 -10.98
CA HIS A 255 5.50 -7.68 -10.92
C HIS A 255 5.12 -7.17 -12.31
N ARG A 256 6.03 -7.20 -13.27
CA ARG A 256 5.75 -6.79 -14.67
C ARG A 256 4.58 -7.55 -15.28
N HIS A 257 4.47 -8.84 -14.99
CA HIS A 257 3.37 -9.66 -15.47
C HIS A 257 2.03 -9.22 -14.86
N VAL A 258 1.97 -9.06 -13.55
CA VAL A 258 0.72 -8.68 -12.84
C VAL A 258 0.41 -7.18 -12.98
N GLY A 259 1.44 -6.33 -13.05
CA GLY A 259 1.29 -4.87 -13.19
C GLY A 259 0.48 -4.48 -14.44
N THR A 260 0.65 -5.20 -15.55
CA THR A 260 -0.18 -5.01 -16.76
C THR A 260 -1.65 -5.37 -16.54
N GLN A 261 -1.95 -6.29 -15.64
CA GLN A 261 -3.32 -6.68 -15.27
C GLN A 261 -3.93 -5.68 -14.28
N LEU A 262 -3.16 -5.23 -13.28
CA LEU A 262 -3.59 -4.21 -12.31
C LEU A 262 -3.87 -2.86 -12.97
N ALA A 263 -2.98 -2.41 -13.85
CA ALA A 263 -3.16 -1.19 -14.61
C ALA A 263 -4.36 -1.25 -15.56
N GLY A 264 -4.84 -2.46 -15.88
CA GLY A 264 -5.94 -2.70 -16.81
C GLY A 264 -5.63 -2.07 -18.17
N GLN A 265 -6.68 -1.69 -18.90
CA GLN A 265 -6.55 -0.89 -20.12
C GLN A 265 -6.65 0.61 -19.79
N THR A 266 -5.75 1.13 -18.94
CA THR A 266 -5.71 2.57 -18.64
C THR A 266 -5.48 3.34 -19.93
N ARG A 267 -6.47 4.12 -20.34
CA ARG A 267 -6.45 4.85 -21.62
C ARG A 267 -6.12 6.32 -21.48
N ALA A 268 -6.11 6.85 -20.26
CA ALA A 268 -5.93 8.27 -20.01
C ALA A 268 -5.21 8.53 -18.69
N LEU A 269 -4.52 9.67 -18.63
CA LEU A 269 -3.91 10.19 -17.40
C LEU A 269 -4.90 11.13 -16.69
N PRO A 270 -4.79 11.25 -15.34
CA PRO A 270 -5.44 12.36 -14.64
C PRO A 270 -4.88 13.70 -15.09
N ASP A 271 -5.48 14.80 -14.63
CA ASP A 271 -5.02 16.16 -15.00
C ASP A 271 -3.60 16.42 -14.49
N THR A 272 -2.63 16.19 -15.35
CA THR A 272 -1.21 16.35 -15.03
C THR A 272 -0.81 17.77 -14.64
N THR A 273 -1.69 18.77 -14.86
CA THR A 273 -1.40 20.15 -14.42
C THR A 273 -1.38 20.29 -12.89
N LEU A 274 -1.95 19.31 -12.16
CA LEU A 274 -1.86 19.26 -10.71
C LEU A 274 -0.43 18.97 -10.23
N LEU A 275 0.36 18.18 -10.97
CA LEU A 275 1.75 17.87 -10.64
C LEU A 275 2.61 19.15 -10.51
N TRP A 276 2.34 20.18 -11.32
CA TRP A 276 3.09 21.44 -11.32
C TRP A 276 2.71 22.39 -10.18
N SER A 277 1.68 22.04 -9.39
CA SER A 277 1.01 22.98 -8.50
C SER A 277 1.04 22.51 -7.06
N PRO A 278 1.75 23.22 -6.16
CA PRO A 278 1.64 22.92 -4.74
C PRO A 278 0.20 23.12 -4.27
N ILE A 279 -0.27 22.23 -3.39
CA ILE A 279 -1.58 22.31 -2.75
C ILE A 279 -1.40 22.97 -1.39
N TRP A 280 -2.16 24.02 -1.13
CA TRP A 280 -2.22 24.73 0.15
C TRP A 280 -3.55 24.44 0.80
N GLN A 281 -3.57 23.68 1.87
CA GLN A 281 -4.79 23.39 2.61
C GLN A 281 -5.21 24.62 3.42
N TYR A 282 -6.50 24.90 3.40
CA TYR A 282 -7.08 25.95 4.23
C TYR A 282 -7.50 25.36 5.57
N ASP A 283 -6.72 25.64 6.59
CA ASP A 283 -6.95 25.23 7.97
C ASP A 283 -7.47 26.40 8.83
N GLY A 284 -8.14 27.34 8.22
CA GLY A 284 -8.72 28.48 8.91
C GLY A 284 -10.05 28.15 9.60
N PRO A 285 -10.55 29.06 10.46
CA PRO A 285 -11.77 28.83 11.23
C PRO A 285 -12.95 28.53 10.31
N VAL A 286 -13.54 27.36 10.54
CA VAL A 286 -14.75 26.90 9.86
C VAL A 286 -15.94 27.58 10.55
N GLY A 287 -16.73 28.32 9.81
CA GLY A 287 -17.87 29.04 10.34
C GLY A 287 -18.70 29.64 9.20
N SER A 288 -19.06 30.91 9.30
CA SER A 288 -19.81 31.55 8.21
C SER A 288 -18.97 31.68 6.95
N ALA A 289 -19.61 31.60 5.78
CA ALA A 289 -18.98 31.81 4.48
C ALA A 289 -18.15 33.11 4.40
N ALA A 290 -18.55 34.16 5.12
CA ALA A 290 -17.80 35.42 5.21
C ALA A 290 -16.45 35.26 5.91
N LYS A 291 -16.35 34.39 6.94
CA LYS A 291 -15.09 34.07 7.63
C LYS A 291 -14.17 33.30 6.69
N ILE A 292 -14.69 32.27 6.00
CA ILE A 292 -13.93 31.45 5.06
C ILE A 292 -13.38 32.32 3.91
N LYS A 293 -14.20 33.18 3.30
CA LYS A 293 -13.75 34.10 2.26
C LYS A 293 -12.62 35.01 2.73
N ARG A 294 -12.73 35.58 3.93
CA ARG A 294 -11.66 36.40 4.50
C ARG A 294 -10.39 35.60 4.72
N GLY A 295 -10.51 34.36 5.22
CA GLY A 295 -9.41 33.45 5.44
C GLY A 295 -8.70 33.07 4.14
N LEU A 296 -9.42 32.63 3.12
CA LEU A 296 -8.85 32.30 1.78
C LEU A 296 -8.13 33.52 1.16
N ARG A 297 -8.73 34.71 1.22
CA ARG A 297 -8.06 35.94 0.73
C ARG A 297 -6.81 36.28 1.55
N SER A 298 -6.84 36.04 2.86
CA SER A 298 -5.68 36.29 3.74
C SER A 298 -4.54 35.32 3.38
N LEU A 299 -4.85 34.02 3.21
CA LEU A 299 -3.89 33.01 2.80
C LEU A 299 -3.31 33.33 1.41
N ALA A 300 -4.16 33.65 0.43
CA ALA A 300 -3.71 34.03 -0.92
C ALA A 300 -2.77 35.25 -0.91
N ARG A 301 -3.08 36.29 -0.09
CA ARG A 301 -2.21 37.45 0.08
C ARG A 301 -0.87 37.11 0.75
N ARG A 302 -0.85 36.19 1.73
CA ARG A 302 0.39 35.73 2.36
C ARG A 302 1.24 34.93 1.39
N LEU A 303 0.65 34.00 0.62
CA LEU A 303 1.33 33.27 -0.43
C LEU A 303 1.95 34.20 -1.48
N LYS A 304 1.23 35.24 -1.90
CA LYS A 304 1.76 36.27 -2.81
C LYS A 304 2.94 37.02 -2.19
N ARG A 305 2.84 37.45 -0.92
CA ARG A 305 3.92 38.14 -0.20
C ARG A 305 5.19 37.28 -0.15
N HIS A 306 5.03 35.97 0.02
CA HIS A 306 6.13 35.02 0.09
C HIS A 306 6.56 34.45 -1.28
N ARG A 307 6.04 34.98 -2.39
CA ARG A 307 6.33 34.52 -3.77
C ARG A 307 6.01 33.04 -4.02
N MET A 308 4.90 32.56 -3.47
CA MET A 308 4.34 31.19 -3.62
C MET A 308 2.91 31.23 -4.13
N GLN A 309 2.57 32.21 -4.96
CA GLN A 309 1.20 32.47 -5.42
C GLN A 309 0.71 31.50 -6.52
N GLU A 310 1.50 30.54 -6.94
CA GLU A 310 1.10 29.54 -7.91
C GLU A 310 0.79 28.24 -7.18
N GLY A 311 -0.41 27.69 -7.41
CA GLY A 311 -0.84 26.47 -6.77
C GLY A 311 -2.35 26.34 -6.66
N VAL A 312 -2.76 25.43 -5.80
CA VAL A 312 -4.16 25.11 -5.55
C VAL A 312 -4.47 25.39 -4.07
N LEU A 313 -5.54 26.14 -3.79
CA LEU A 313 -6.11 26.25 -2.45
C LEU A 313 -7.12 25.13 -2.24
N ALA A 314 -6.88 24.22 -1.32
CA ALA A 314 -7.78 23.13 -1.00
C ALA A 314 -8.70 23.52 0.16
N LEU A 315 -10.00 23.39 -0.07
CA LEU A 315 -11.05 23.70 0.89
C LEU A 315 -11.75 22.40 1.30
N GLY A 316 -11.72 22.08 2.58
CA GLY A 316 -12.38 20.91 3.13
C GLY A 316 -13.90 20.96 3.00
N GLU A 317 -14.57 19.86 3.27
CA GLU A 317 -16.01 19.65 3.07
C GLU A 317 -16.88 20.69 3.77
N HIS A 318 -16.61 20.97 5.06
CA HIS A 318 -17.35 21.99 5.83
C HIS A 318 -17.22 23.39 5.20
N GLY A 319 -16.03 23.73 4.73
CA GLY A 319 -15.77 24.99 4.05
C GLY A 319 -16.51 25.09 2.73
N THR A 320 -16.52 24.01 1.96
CA THR A 320 -17.25 23.87 0.71
C THR A 320 -18.75 24.05 0.93
N ALA A 321 -19.33 23.35 1.90
CA ALA A 321 -20.75 23.46 2.24
C ALA A 321 -21.13 24.89 2.66
N ALA A 322 -20.29 25.53 3.49
CA ALA A 322 -20.55 26.90 3.92
C ALA A 322 -20.48 27.93 2.78
N LEU A 323 -19.56 27.77 1.80
CA LEU A 323 -19.54 28.62 0.60
C LEU A 323 -20.74 28.36 -0.32
N ALA A 324 -21.19 27.11 -0.42
CA ALA A 324 -22.31 26.71 -1.28
C ALA A 324 -23.65 27.28 -0.82
N THR A 325 -23.87 27.50 0.51
CA THR A 325 -25.15 27.97 1.08
C THR A 325 -25.41 29.47 0.92
N MET A 326 -24.47 30.23 0.41
CA MET A 326 -24.61 31.71 0.34
C MET A 326 -25.75 32.27 -0.51
N ASP A 327 -26.31 31.51 -1.44
CA ASP A 327 -27.29 32.02 -2.40
C ASP A 327 -28.74 31.90 -1.93
N HIS A 328 -28.98 31.32 -0.77
CA HIS A 328 -30.34 31.20 -0.22
C HIS A 328 -30.78 32.41 0.61
N VAL A 329 -30.02 33.53 0.58
CA VAL A 329 -30.47 34.81 1.17
C VAL A 329 -31.45 35.47 0.21
N PRO A 330 -32.72 35.68 0.62
CA PRO A 330 -33.75 36.29 -0.26
C PRO A 330 -33.26 37.64 -0.81
N VAL A 331 -33.59 37.89 -2.07
CA VAL A 331 -33.20 39.09 -2.84
C VAL A 331 -33.55 40.40 -2.09
N GLU A 332 -34.63 40.41 -1.31
CA GLU A 332 -35.06 41.55 -0.51
C GLU A 332 -34.09 41.93 0.62
N ARG A 333 -33.40 40.98 1.24
CA ARG A 333 -32.34 41.27 2.24
C ARG A 333 -31.04 41.76 1.57
N ARG A 334 -30.81 41.44 0.30
CA ARG A 334 -29.62 41.91 -0.45
C ARG A 334 -29.60 43.44 -0.64
N LYS A 335 -30.76 44.08 -0.71
CA LYS A 335 -30.85 45.53 -0.95
C LYS A 335 -30.72 46.39 0.33
N ARG A 336 -30.96 45.84 1.52
CA ARG A 336 -30.97 46.62 2.77
C ARG A 336 -29.65 46.65 3.56
N HIS A 337 -28.76 45.67 3.38
CA HIS A 337 -27.50 45.62 4.14
C HIS A 337 -26.37 45.27 3.19
N GLY A 338 -25.81 46.18 2.42
CA GLY A 338 -24.71 46.00 1.51
C GLY A 338 -24.26 44.57 1.37
N ALA A 339 -24.77 43.84 0.35
CA ALA A 339 -24.67 42.39 0.25
C ALA A 339 -23.23 41.95 0.52
N PRO A 340 -22.97 40.99 1.39
CA PRO A 340 -21.65 40.39 1.50
C PRO A 340 -21.33 39.91 0.06
N HIS A 341 -20.26 40.48 -0.54
CA HIS A 341 -19.88 40.21 -1.94
C HIS A 341 -19.95 38.71 -2.23
N ALA A 342 -20.64 38.34 -3.33
CA ALA A 342 -20.71 36.94 -3.76
C ALA A 342 -19.31 36.34 -3.82
N TRP A 343 -19.20 35.01 -3.70
CA TRP A 343 -17.91 34.34 -3.90
C TRP A 343 -17.47 34.62 -5.35
N ASP A 344 -16.25 35.13 -5.50
CA ASP A 344 -15.63 35.35 -6.79
C ASP A 344 -14.24 34.66 -6.79
N PRO A 345 -14.01 33.65 -7.63
CA PRO A 345 -12.72 32.97 -7.75
C PRO A 345 -11.56 33.92 -8.08
N ALA A 346 -11.82 35.03 -8.75
CA ALA A 346 -10.81 36.05 -9.06
C ALA A 346 -10.14 36.64 -7.81
N MET A 347 -10.78 36.52 -6.65
CA MET A 347 -10.22 37.01 -5.38
C MET A 347 -8.98 36.28 -4.92
N ILE A 348 -8.75 35.05 -5.39
CA ILE A 348 -7.61 34.23 -5.06
C ILE A 348 -6.63 34.06 -6.22
N PHE A 349 -6.94 34.66 -7.40
CA PHE A 349 -6.08 34.58 -8.58
C PHE A 349 -4.63 35.03 -8.27
N PRO A 350 -3.62 34.31 -8.77
CA PRO A 350 -3.64 33.22 -9.76
C PRO A 350 -3.82 31.80 -9.17
N LEU A 351 -4.11 31.67 -7.88
CA LEU A 351 -4.38 30.36 -7.26
C LEU A 351 -5.69 29.76 -7.79
N ARG A 352 -5.71 28.44 -7.94
CA ARG A 352 -6.88 27.66 -8.29
C ARG A 352 -7.58 27.15 -7.03
N LEU A 353 -8.85 26.81 -7.10
CA LEU A 353 -9.62 26.27 -5.98
C LEU A 353 -9.82 24.77 -6.15
N SER A 354 -9.62 24.01 -5.09
CA SER A 354 -10.09 22.65 -4.92
C SER A 354 -11.16 22.62 -3.83
N ILE A 355 -12.24 21.86 -4.05
CA ILE A 355 -13.33 21.66 -3.10
C ILE A 355 -13.44 20.18 -2.73
N THR A 356 -13.89 19.91 -1.49
CA THR A 356 -14.10 18.56 -1.00
C THR A 356 -15.59 18.26 -0.89
N LEU A 357 -16.01 17.09 -1.36
CA LEU A 357 -17.35 16.55 -1.30
C LEU A 357 -17.33 15.13 -0.73
N SER A 358 -18.46 14.68 -0.19
CA SER A 358 -18.64 13.29 0.26
C SER A 358 -19.99 12.75 -0.20
N PRO A 359 -20.19 11.43 -0.24
CA PRO A 359 -21.48 10.82 -0.54
C PRO A 359 -22.41 10.78 0.69
N TYR A 360 -22.18 11.65 1.66
CA TYR A 360 -22.97 11.74 2.88
C TYR A 360 -23.83 13.01 2.92
N ALA A 361 -25.00 12.89 3.50
CA ALA A 361 -25.84 14.03 3.83
C ALA A 361 -26.23 14.00 5.31
N SER A 362 -25.94 15.07 6.04
CA SER A 362 -26.36 15.19 7.44
C SER A 362 -27.89 15.20 7.51
N ILE A 363 -28.46 14.43 8.44
CA ILE A 363 -29.91 14.41 8.67
C ILE A 363 -30.49 15.77 9.08
N ALA A 364 -29.64 16.64 9.64
CA ALA A 364 -30.01 18.02 9.97
C ALA A 364 -29.98 18.96 8.75
N ALA A 365 -29.44 18.52 7.62
CA ALA A 365 -29.35 19.36 6.43
C ALA A 365 -30.71 19.54 5.76
N PRO A 366 -31.12 20.77 5.38
CA PRO A 366 -32.38 21.01 4.66
C PRO A 366 -32.53 20.15 3.40
N LEU A 367 -31.45 19.88 2.71
CA LEU A 367 -31.39 19.02 1.55
C LEU A 367 -31.89 17.60 1.82
N PHE A 368 -31.44 17.00 2.91
CA PHE A 368 -31.86 15.64 3.29
C PHE A 368 -33.35 15.58 3.56
N LEU A 369 -33.86 16.55 4.31
CA LEU A 369 -35.30 16.65 4.63
C LEU A 369 -36.17 16.93 3.38
N HIS A 370 -35.66 17.71 2.42
CA HIS A 370 -36.35 17.97 1.16
C HIS A 370 -36.50 16.68 0.34
N LEU A 371 -35.42 15.95 0.13
CA LEU A 371 -35.43 14.70 -0.63
C LEU A 371 -36.32 13.62 0.01
N LEU A 372 -36.39 13.56 1.33
CA LEU A 372 -37.31 12.65 2.01
C LEU A 372 -38.79 13.02 1.79
N ARG A 373 -39.11 14.30 1.74
CA ARG A 373 -40.50 14.80 1.52
C ARG A 373 -40.97 14.59 0.09
N ASP A 374 -40.07 14.72 -0.87
CA ASP A 374 -40.39 14.57 -2.30
C ASP A 374 -40.55 13.11 -2.74
N GLY A 375 -40.52 12.15 -1.79
CA GLY A 375 -40.66 10.74 -2.08
C GLY A 375 -39.40 10.06 -2.63
N GLU A 376 -38.28 10.76 -2.69
CA GLU A 376 -37.00 10.29 -3.20
C GLU A 376 -36.22 9.48 -2.13
N THR A 377 -36.92 8.61 -1.41
CA THR A 377 -36.33 7.78 -0.35
C THR A 377 -35.26 6.82 -0.89
N GLY A 378 -35.36 6.41 -2.15
CA GLY A 378 -34.39 5.54 -2.82
C GLY A 378 -33.01 6.18 -3.10
N TYR A 379 -32.83 7.48 -2.82
CA TYR A 379 -31.53 8.16 -2.99
C TYR A 379 -30.53 7.80 -1.88
N TRP A 380 -31.03 7.30 -0.75
CA TRP A 380 -30.20 6.92 0.39
C TRP A 380 -30.17 5.41 0.56
N LEU A 381 -29.04 4.88 0.97
CA LEU A 381 -28.96 3.49 1.40
C LEU A 381 -29.94 3.29 2.55
N SER A 382 -30.78 2.27 2.44
CA SER A 382 -31.83 2.03 3.38
C SER A 382 -31.98 0.55 3.72
N LEU A 383 -32.49 0.31 4.91
CA LEU A 383 -32.95 -1.01 5.31
C LEU A 383 -34.30 -1.28 4.66
N GLN A 384 -34.40 -2.39 3.95
CA GLN A 384 -35.68 -2.91 3.50
C GLN A 384 -36.38 -3.57 4.68
N PRO A 385 -37.61 -3.14 5.07
CA PRO A 385 -38.32 -3.79 6.12
C PRO A 385 -38.73 -5.20 5.68
N ARG A 386 -38.54 -6.20 6.55
CA ARG A 386 -38.94 -7.60 6.30
C ARG A 386 -40.44 -7.78 6.04
N TYR A 387 -41.27 -6.84 6.46
CA TYR A 387 -42.72 -6.86 6.34
C TYR A 387 -43.21 -5.47 5.92
N GLY A 388 -43.49 -5.25 4.65
CA GLY A 388 -44.14 -4.09 4.04
C GLY A 388 -44.23 -2.82 4.90
N GLY A 389 -43.24 -1.95 4.88
CA GLY A 389 -43.17 -0.70 5.63
C GLY A 389 -42.34 0.35 4.90
N CYS A 390 -42.26 1.57 5.44
CA CYS A 390 -41.43 2.62 4.89
C CYS A 390 -39.94 2.24 4.96
N SER A 391 -39.23 2.43 3.85
CA SER A 391 -37.77 2.30 3.79
C SER A 391 -37.12 3.35 4.72
N ILE A 392 -36.30 2.90 5.66
CA ILE A 392 -35.61 3.78 6.62
C ILE A 392 -34.16 3.95 6.15
N PRO A 393 -33.66 5.20 5.95
CA PRO A 393 -32.27 5.42 5.61
C PRO A 393 -31.32 4.83 6.64
N LEU A 394 -30.27 4.19 6.16
CA LEU A 394 -29.18 3.67 6.95
C LEU A 394 -28.32 4.86 7.42
N LEU A 395 -28.32 5.12 8.74
CA LEU A 395 -27.61 6.24 9.31
C LEU A 395 -26.22 5.80 9.82
N THR A 396 -25.23 6.63 9.56
CA THR A 396 -23.85 6.44 10.01
C THR A 396 -23.27 7.77 10.49
N THR A 397 -22.17 7.70 11.23
CA THR A 397 -21.44 8.90 11.65
C THR A 397 -20.41 9.30 10.61
N TRP A 398 -20.48 10.55 10.14
CA TRP A 398 -19.49 11.16 9.25
C TRP A 398 -19.04 12.49 9.78
N LYS A 399 -17.74 12.67 10.05
CA LYS A 399 -17.12 13.90 10.62
C LYS A 399 -17.90 14.47 11.80
N GLY A 400 -18.32 13.58 12.72
CA GLY A 400 -19.05 13.95 13.96
C GLY A 400 -20.52 14.28 13.75
N GLN A 401 -21.10 14.06 12.56
CA GLN A 401 -22.52 14.26 12.28
C GLN A 401 -23.19 12.93 11.93
N LEU A 402 -24.47 12.79 12.30
CA LEU A 402 -25.28 11.68 11.88
C LEU A 402 -25.75 11.93 10.44
N CYS A 403 -25.42 11.03 9.53
CA CYS A 403 -25.60 11.19 8.09
C CYS A 403 -26.25 9.97 7.46
N ALA A 404 -26.96 10.18 6.36
CA ALA A 404 -27.33 9.13 5.42
C ALA A 404 -26.30 9.04 4.29
N ARG A 405 -26.04 7.85 3.78
CA ARG A 405 -25.11 7.58 2.68
C ARG A 405 -25.84 7.44 1.36
N LEU A 406 -25.30 8.00 0.28
CA LEU A 406 -25.87 7.95 -1.06
C LEU A 406 -26.02 6.50 -1.55
N ASN A 407 -27.16 6.16 -2.12
CA ASN A 407 -27.37 4.89 -2.80
C ASN A 407 -26.87 4.98 -4.25
N ILE A 408 -25.66 4.52 -4.50
CA ILE A 408 -25.01 4.56 -5.82
C ILE A 408 -25.51 3.47 -6.78
N THR A 409 -26.27 2.47 -6.29
CA THR A 409 -26.91 1.47 -7.16
C THR A 409 -28.19 2.04 -7.82
N ASN A 410 -28.71 3.14 -7.29
CA ASN A 410 -29.81 3.88 -7.90
C ASN A 410 -29.27 4.91 -8.90
N GLU A 411 -29.48 4.69 -10.18
CA GLU A 411 -28.99 5.55 -11.27
C GLU A 411 -29.49 7.00 -11.15
N ALA A 412 -30.74 7.21 -10.71
CA ALA A 412 -31.30 8.54 -10.52
C ALA A 412 -30.57 9.30 -9.40
N ALA A 413 -30.31 8.62 -8.26
CA ALA A 413 -29.56 9.18 -7.15
C ALA A 413 -28.13 9.51 -7.53
N LEU A 414 -27.46 8.62 -8.25
CA LEU A 414 -26.10 8.82 -8.74
C LEU A 414 -26.03 9.98 -9.75
N SER A 415 -26.95 10.03 -10.71
CA SER A 415 -27.04 11.11 -11.70
C SER A 415 -27.27 12.47 -11.05
N TRP A 416 -28.18 12.52 -10.07
CA TRP A 416 -28.45 13.70 -9.25
C TRP A 416 -27.18 14.16 -8.51
N TYR A 417 -26.46 13.22 -7.86
CA TYR A 417 -25.23 13.54 -7.12
C TYR A 417 -24.14 14.11 -8.04
N LEU A 418 -23.90 13.49 -9.19
CA LEU A 418 -22.93 13.96 -10.18
C LEU A 418 -23.31 15.33 -10.76
N SER A 419 -24.59 15.56 -11.02
CA SER A 419 -25.09 16.87 -11.48
C SER A 419 -24.87 17.96 -10.43
N ARG A 420 -25.14 17.64 -9.17
CA ARG A 420 -24.88 18.54 -8.04
C ARG A 420 -23.39 18.85 -7.89
N ALA A 421 -22.51 17.85 -7.99
CA ALA A 421 -21.07 18.06 -7.94
C ALA A 421 -20.58 18.98 -9.06
N ARG A 422 -21.07 18.78 -10.31
CA ARG A 422 -20.78 19.69 -11.43
C ARG A 422 -21.27 21.12 -11.17
N GLY A 423 -22.50 21.25 -10.67
CA GLY A 423 -23.07 22.54 -10.33
C GLY A 423 -22.27 23.30 -9.27
N LEU A 424 -21.84 22.61 -8.21
CA LEU A 424 -20.99 23.20 -7.16
C LEU A 424 -19.61 23.58 -7.69
N ARG A 425 -18.97 22.70 -8.48
CA ARG A 425 -17.68 22.98 -9.12
C ARG A 425 -17.76 24.26 -9.97
N HIS A 426 -18.77 24.37 -10.81
CA HIS A 426 -18.98 25.55 -11.66
C HIS A 426 -19.30 26.81 -10.82
N LYS A 427 -20.23 26.71 -9.88
CA LYS A 427 -20.66 27.83 -9.01
C LYS A 427 -19.50 28.41 -8.20
N LEU A 428 -18.61 27.55 -7.68
CA LEU A 428 -17.46 27.97 -6.87
C LEU A 428 -16.22 28.27 -7.71
N GLY A 429 -16.25 28.02 -9.02
CA GLY A 429 -15.08 28.15 -9.89
C GLY A 429 -13.95 27.23 -9.50
N ALA A 430 -14.28 26.04 -8.99
CA ALA A 430 -13.28 25.07 -8.56
C ALA A 430 -12.69 24.33 -9.77
N THR A 431 -11.37 24.18 -9.78
CA THR A 431 -10.67 23.40 -10.79
C THR A 431 -10.69 21.91 -10.43
N TYR A 432 -10.44 21.57 -9.18
CA TYR A 432 -10.37 20.19 -8.69
C TYR A 432 -11.50 19.90 -7.71
N VAL A 433 -11.92 18.64 -7.68
CA VAL A 433 -12.90 18.13 -6.71
C VAL A 433 -12.32 16.89 -6.04
N ILE A 434 -12.24 16.92 -4.71
CA ILE A 434 -11.84 15.79 -3.87
C ILE A 434 -13.10 15.12 -3.35
N PHE A 435 -13.16 13.79 -3.46
CA PHE A 435 -14.25 12.97 -2.95
C PHE A 435 -13.74 12.08 -1.82
N GLU A 436 -14.29 12.26 -0.63
CA GLU A 436 -13.97 11.51 0.58
C GLU A 436 -15.17 10.63 0.99
N GLY A 437 -14.93 9.62 1.85
CA GLY A 437 -15.99 8.88 2.51
C GLY A 437 -16.50 7.67 1.73
N ALA A 438 -15.67 7.05 0.91
CA ALA A 438 -16.02 5.85 0.17
C ALA A 438 -15.54 4.54 0.82
N GLU A 439 -14.92 4.60 2.01
CA GLU A 439 -14.30 3.47 2.69
C GLU A 439 -15.29 2.32 2.94
N GLY A 440 -14.84 1.08 2.70
CA GLY A 440 -15.64 -0.13 2.83
C GLY A 440 -15.98 -0.47 4.28
N ASN A 441 -15.08 -0.14 5.23
CA ASN A 441 -15.31 -0.41 6.66
C ASN A 441 -16.49 0.37 7.25
N ALA A 442 -16.96 1.44 6.61
CA ALA A 442 -18.15 2.16 7.05
C ALA A 442 -19.41 1.28 7.07
N PHE A 443 -19.41 0.15 6.35
CA PHE A 443 -20.49 -0.86 6.43
C PHE A 443 -20.29 -1.84 7.59
N LEU A 444 -19.05 -2.10 8.00
CA LEU A 444 -18.75 -3.00 9.12
C LEU A 444 -19.12 -2.39 10.48
N GLU A 445 -19.06 -1.07 10.60
CA GLU A 445 -19.46 -0.33 11.81
C GLU A 445 -20.98 -0.40 12.06
N GLN A 446 -21.74 -0.80 11.08
CA GLN A 446 -23.18 -0.92 11.16
C GLN A 446 -23.57 -2.37 11.50
N ALA A 447 -24.40 -2.56 12.50
CA ALA A 447 -24.92 -3.88 12.89
C ALA A 447 -25.80 -4.55 11.80
N VAL A 448 -25.78 -4.02 10.58
CA VAL A 448 -26.60 -4.43 9.46
C VAL A 448 -25.72 -4.73 8.26
N SER A 449 -25.85 -5.91 7.70
CA SER A 449 -25.14 -6.27 6.48
C SER A 449 -25.52 -5.34 5.33
N PRO A 450 -24.56 -4.79 4.60
CA PRO A 450 -24.83 -4.01 3.40
C PRO A 450 -25.51 -4.90 2.35
N PRO A 451 -26.19 -4.31 1.36
CA PRO A 451 -26.60 -5.06 0.18
C PRO A 451 -25.41 -5.82 -0.41
N ALA A 452 -25.62 -7.06 -0.85
CA ALA A 452 -24.54 -7.90 -1.38
C ALA A 452 -23.76 -7.22 -2.51
N GLU A 453 -24.41 -6.37 -3.30
CA GLU A 453 -23.86 -5.57 -4.39
C GLU A 453 -22.87 -4.49 -3.92
N LEU A 454 -22.85 -4.16 -2.63
CA LEU A 454 -22.02 -3.12 -2.02
C LEU A 454 -21.08 -3.68 -0.93
N ALA A 455 -20.95 -5.00 -0.86
CA ALA A 455 -20.11 -5.66 0.13
C ALA A 455 -18.62 -5.32 -0.10
N GLY A 456 -17.86 -5.19 0.99
CA GLY A 456 -16.44 -4.85 0.93
C GLY A 456 -16.20 -3.46 0.32
N ASP A 457 -15.34 -3.40 -0.69
CA ASP A 457 -14.96 -2.15 -1.38
C ASP A 457 -15.72 -1.90 -2.69
N GLN A 458 -16.78 -2.64 -2.97
CA GLN A 458 -17.57 -2.45 -4.19
C GLN A 458 -18.19 -1.05 -4.28
N TYR A 459 -18.58 -0.48 -3.13
CA TYR A 459 -19.04 0.90 -3.08
C TYR A 459 -17.95 1.88 -3.59
N ALA A 460 -16.72 1.73 -3.12
CA ALA A 460 -15.59 2.59 -3.53
C ALA A 460 -15.29 2.45 -5.03
N GLU A 461 -15.25 1.22 -5.53
CA GLU A 461 -15.02 0.92 -6.95
C GLU A 461 -16.09 1.54 -7.85
N MET A 462 -17.38 1.29 -7.54
CA MET A 462 -18.52 1.84 -8.31
C MET A 462 -18.55 3.36 -8.28
N LEU A 463 -18.28 3.97 -7.11
CA LEU A 463 -18.24 5.43 -6.98
C LEU A 463 -17.08 5.99 -7.80
N ALA A 464 -15.87 5.45 -7.70
CA ALA A 464 -14.71 5.89 -8.47
C ALA A 464 -14.98 5.83 -9.99
N ALA A 465 -15.55 4.72 -10.47
CA ALA A 465 -15.94 4.56 -11.87
C ALA A 465 -16.98 5.62 -12.32
N ALA A 466 -17.92 5.97 -11.46
CA ALA A 466 -18.91 7.01 -11.74
C ALA A 466 -18.29 8.42 -11.76
N LEU A 467 -17.33 8.70 -10.86
CA LEU A 467 -16.68 10.01 -10.73
C LEU A 467 -15.81 10.37 -11.93
N VAL A 468 -15.30 9.40 -12.69
CA VAL A 468 -14.61 9.65 -13.97
C VAL A 468 -15.45 10.49 -14.94
N LYS A 469 -16.80 10.40 -14.87
CA LYS A 469 -17.73 11.21 -15.66
C LYS A 469 -17.66 12.72 -15.34
N LEU A 470 -17.02 13.11 -14.25
CA LEU A 470 -16.77 14.51 -13.88
C LEU A 470 -15.49 15.08 -14.52
N GLY A 471 -14.68 14.23 -15.15
CA GLY A 471 -13.41 14.57 -15.78
C GLY A 471 -12.20 14.17 -14.95
N ASN A 472 -11.03 14.34 -15.56
CA ASN A 472 -9.73 13.90 -15.02
C ASN A 472 -9.14 14.81 -13.92
N ALA A 473 -9.79 15.92 -13.59
CA ALA A 473 -9.43 16.79 -12.46
C ALA A 473 -10.15 16.38 -11.16
N THR A 474 -10.34 15.07 -10.99
CA THR A 474 -11.04 14.46 -9.87
C THR A 474 -10.04 13.72 -8.99
N VAL A 475 -10.20 13.87 -7.68
CA VAL A 475 -9.38 13.21 -6.65
C VAL A 475 -10.30 12.34 -5.79
N ILE A 476 -9.87 11.13 -5.45
CA ILE A 476 -10.59 10.21 -4.56
C ILE A 476 -9.74 9.93 -3.31
N SER A 477 -10.38 9.64 -2.18
CA SER A 477 -9.66 9.24 -0.96
C SER A 477 -9.44 7.73 -0.87
N VAL A 478 -10.16 6.91 -1.63
CA VAL A 478 -10.09 5.45 -1.57
C VAL A 478 -9.66 4.88 -2.90
N GLY A 479 -8.58 4.09 -2.88
CA GLY A 479 -8.07 3.32 -4.01
C GLY A 479 -8.29 1.82 -3.79
N ALA A 480 -9.37 1.28 -4.34
CA ALA A 480 -9.68 -0.14 -4.32
C ALA A 480 -10.20 -0.54 -5.70
N ARG A 481 -9.49 -1.41 -6.38
CA ARG A 481 -9.75 -1.85 -7.76
C ARG A 481 -10.01 -0.71 -8.77
N SER A 482 -9.40 0.45 -8.53
CA SER A 482 -9.60 1.68 -9.31
C SER A 482 -8.31 2.26 -9.89
N SER A 483 -7.18 1.58 -9.78
CA SER A 483 -5.86 2.03 -10.26
C SER A 483 -5.81 2.28 -11.78
N HIS A 484 -6.71 1.64 -12.56
CA HIS A 484 -6.86 1.82 -13.99
C HIS A 484 -7.61 3.11 -14.39
N LEU A 485 -8.22 3.81 -13.45
CA LEU A 485 -9.00 5.02 -13.71
C LEU A 485 -8.09 6.28 -13.71
N PRO A 486 -8.38 7.28 -14.57
CA PRO A 486 -7.60 8.51 -14.66
C PRO A 486 -7.91 9.47 -13.51
N LEU A 487 -7.65 9.06 -12.28
CA LEU A 487 -7.96 9.80 -11.06
C LEU A 487 -6.69 9.97 -10.20
N PHE A 488 -6.64 11.03 -9.41
CA PHE A 488 -5.70 11.14 -8.32
C PHE A 488 -6.27 10.43 -7.08
N VAL A 489 -5.38 9.83 -6.29
CA VAL A 489 -5.72 9.25 -4.97
C VAL A 489 -5.04 10.07 -3.89
N GLN A 490 -5.80 10.47 -2.87
CA GLN A 490 -5.23 11.14 -1.70
C GLN A 490 -4.63 10.11 -0.76
N MET A 491 -3.40 10.35 -0.30
CA MET A 491 -2.76 9.51 0.73
C MET A 491 -3.45 9.72 2.07
N SER A 492 -3.47 8.67 2.90
CA SER A 492 -3.96 8.77 4.28
C SER A 492 -3.20 9.82 5.07
N PRO A 493 -3.88 10.51 6.00
CA PRO A 493 -3.21 11.36 6.97
C PRO A 493 -2.14 10.60 7.75
N LEU A 494 -0.97 11.21 7.95
CA LEU A 494 0.17 10.67 8.70
C LEU A 494 0.41 11.50 9.98
N HIS A 495 1.01 10.88 11.00
CA HIS A 495 1.33 11.55 12.25
C HIS A 495 2.52 12.51 12.10
N SER A 496 2.45 13.65 12.81
CA SER A 496 3.54 14.61 12.87
C SER A 496 4.64 14.12 13.83
N ASP A 497 5.34 13.06 13.41
CA ASP A 497 6.41 12.42 14.19
C ASP A 497 7.39 11.66 13.28
N TRP A 498 8.42 11.08 13.91
CA TRP A 498 9.50 10.33 13.26
C TRP A 498 9.21 8.82 13.13
N SER A 499 8.03 8.35 13.51
CA SER A 499 7.65 6.94 13.48
C SER A 499 7.29 6.46 12.07
N HIS A 500 6.97 5.15 11.93
CA HIS A 500 6.42 4.61 10.69
C HIS A 500 4.95 4.99 10.46
N ALA A 501 4.26 5.51 11.47
CA ALA A 501 2.97 6.17 11.28
C ALA A 501 3.12 7.64 10.80
N GLY A 502 4.34 8.18 10.85
CA GLY A 502 4.72 9.51 10.40
C GLY A 502 5.75 9.50 9.28
N LEU A 503 6.85 10.24 9.46
CA LEU A 503 7.85 10.48 8.41
C LEU A 503 8.47 9.20 7.84
N LYS A 504 8.80 8.21 8.69
CA LYS A 504 9.40 6.94 8.22
C LYS A 504 8.46 6.13 7.34
N GLY A 505 7.16 6.28 7.52
CA GLY A 505 6.16 5.57 6.71
C GLY A 505 5.86 6.24 5.36
N LEU A 506 6.35 7.45 5.11
CA LEU A 506 6.01 8.21 3.90
C LEU A 506 6.56 7.55 2.62
N ILE A 507 7.83 7.12 2.60
CA ILE A 507 8.44 6.42 1.46
C ILE A 507 7.84 5.03 1.27
N PRO A 508 7.74 4.17 2.31
CA PRO A 508 7.00 2.91 2.23
C PRO A 508 5.59 3.05 1.66
N SER A 509 4.84 4.08 2.08
CA SER A 509 3.49 4.35 1.54
C SER A 509 3.53 4.73 0.07
N ALA A 510 4.47 5.58 -0.36
CA ALA A 510 4.62 5.96 -1.76
C ALA A 510 4.95 4.76 -2.65
N LEU A 511 5.86 3.90 -2.20
CA LEU A 511 6.21 2.64 -2.88
C LEU A 511 5.02 1.68 -2.93
N HIS A 512 4.26 1.56 -1.84
CA HIS A 512 3.07 0.74 -1.76
C HIS A 512 2.00 1.21 -2.76
N TYR A 513 1.67 2.50 -2.79
CA TYR A 513 0.72 3.06 -3.75
C TYR A 513 1.16 2.82 -5.20
N SER A 514 2.42 3.09 -5.51
CA SER A 514 2.96 2.91 -6.86
C SER A 514 2.98 1.45 -7.29
N LEU A 515 3.34 0.52 -6.39
CA LEU A 515 3.32 -0.93 -6.65
C LEU A 515 1.90 -1.41 -6.98
N LEU A 516 0.88 -0.88 -6.31
CA LEU A 516 -0.53 -1.22 -6.55
C LEU A 516 -1.14 -0.49 -7.76
N GLY A 517 -0.35 0.29 -8.51
CA GLY A 517 -0.78 1.02 -9.71
C GLY A 517 -1.30 2.43 -9.46
N TYR A 518 -1.37 2.89 -8.22
CA TYR A 518 -1.80 4.26 -7.86
C TYR A 518 -0.64 5.24 -7.92
N ASN A 519 -0.12 5.50 -9.11
CA ASN A 519 1.06 6.36 -9.33
C ASN A 519 0.76 7.86 -9.20
N PHE A 520 -0.50 8.27 -9.37
CA PHE A 520 -0.95 9.66 -9.24
C PHE A 520 -1.61 9.86 -7.89
N PHE A 521 -0.79 10.07 -6.86
CA PHE A 521 -1.27 10.30 -5.51
C PHE A 521 -0.88 11.69 -4.99
N ILE A 522 -1.69 12.21 -4.09
CA ILE A 522 -1.39 13.42 -3.32
C ILE A 522 -0.89 12.94 -1.96
N PRO A 523 0.41 13.11 -1.64
CA PRO A 523 0.93 12.71 -0.33
C PRO A 523 0.31 13.54 0.78
N ASP A 524 0.42 13.08 2.03
CA ASP A 524 0.02 13.89 3.17
C ASP A 524 0.86 15.17 3.28
N THR A 525 0.33 16.15 3.98
CA THR A 525 0.93 17.48 4.06
C THR A 525 2.29 17.48 4.73
N VAL A 526 3.16 18.39 4.29
CA VAL A 526 4.50 18.55 4.86
C VAL A 526 4.41 18.74 6.37
N GLY A 527 5.05 17.84 7.11
CA GLY A 527 5.05 17.81 8.58
C GLY A 527 3.97 16.90 9.18
N GLY A 528 3.18 16.20 8.38
CA GLY A 528 2.04 15.37 8.81
C GLY A 528 0.80 16.18 9.13
N SER A 529 -0.38 15.57 8.96
CA SER A 529 -1.68 16.22 9.19
C SER A 529 -2.37 15.75 10.46
N LEU A 530 -1.94 14.64 11.06
CA LEU A 530 -2.41 14.18 12.37
C LEU A 530 -1.47 14.63 13.48
N ALA A 531 -2.04 14.84 14.68
CA ALA A 531 -1.23 15.11 15.86
C ALA A 531 -0.30 13.92 16.14
N GLY A 532 0.98 14.21 16.31
CA GLY A 532 2.02 13.25 16.66
C GLY A 532 2.83 13.73 17.85
N ASP A 533 3.88 12.97 18.20
CA ASP A 533 4.72 13.25 19.37
C ASP A 533 5.61 14.51 19.23
N THR A 534 5.82 14.98 18.00
CA THR A 534 6.71 16.11 17.68
C THR A 534 6.05 17.19 16.82
N PRO A 535 4.84 17.67 17.16
CA PRO A 535 4.16 18.70 16.39
C PRO A 535 4.98 20.01 16.41
N GLY A 536 5.18 20.61 15.23
CA GLY A 536 5.90 21.88 15.09
C GLY A 536 7.43 21.76 15.11
N ASP A 537 7.99 20.55 15.03
CA ASP A 537 9.43 20.32 14.87
C ASP A 537 9.90 20.83 13.49
N PRO A 538 10.80 21.86 13.44
CA PRO A 538 11.29 22.41 12.17
C PRO A 538 12.15 21.42 11.40
N GLU A 539 12.85 20.51 12.06
CA GLU A 539 13.66 19.49 11.38
C GLU A 539 12.77 18.47 10.71
N LEU A 540 11.77 17.95 11.41
CA LEU A 540 10.75 17.06 10.86
C LEU A 540 10.11 17.68 9.59
N TYR A 541 9.73 18.96 9.68
CA TYR A 541 9.15 19.70 8.54
C TYR A 541 10.11 19.73 7.34
N VAL A 542 11.40 20.02 7.58
CA VAL A 542 12.39 20.09 6.51
C VAL A 542 12.64 18.73 5.87
N ARG A 543 12.76 17.67 6.68
CA ARG A 543 12.97 16.32 6.16
C ARG A 543 11.75 15.85 5.34
N TRP A 544 10.56 16.14 5.84
CA TRP A 544 9.33 15.86 5.09
C TRP A 544 9.29 16.61 3.75
N LEU A 545 9.61 17.91 3.77
CA LEU A 545 9.70 18.72 2.57
C LEU A 545 10.68 18.16 1.53
N GLN A 546 11.83 17.66 1.97
CA GLN A 546 12.83 17.04 1.09
C GLN A 546 12.25 15.82 0.37
N ILE A 547 11.55 14.92 1.07
CA ILE A 547 10.92 13.73 0.48
C ILE A 547 9.80 14.14 -0.49
N VAL A 548 8.86 14.98 -0.06
CA VAL A 548 7.71 15.38 -0.86
C VAL A 548 8.11 16.14 -2.13
N THR A 549 9.29 16.77 -2.15
CA THR A 549 9.84 17.39 -3.36
C THR A 549 9.95 16.41 -4.53
N PHE A 550 10.14 15.11 -4.27
CA PHE A 550 10.29 14.05 -5.27
C PHE A 550 9.03 13.20 -5.46
N LEU A 551 7.94 13.48 -4.75
CA LEU A 551 6.65 12.82 -4.90
C LEU A 551 5.76 13.54 -5.95
N PRO A 552 4.64 12.95 -6.40
CA PRO A 552 3.87 13.51 -7.52
C PRO A 552 3.35 14.93 -7.27
N VAL A 553 2.94 15.24 -6.06
CA VAL A 553 2.36 16.53 -5.69
C VAL A 553 2.94 16.99 -4.35
N MET A 554 3.17 18.27 -4.19
CA MET A 554 3.57 18.86 -2.90
C MET A 554 2.34 19.42 -2.18
N ALA A 555 1.99 18.89 -1.01
CA ALA A 555 0.85 19.34 -0.21
C ALA A 555 1.33 19.99 1.10
N PHE A 556 0.73 21.14 1.45
CA PHE A 556 1.06 21.94 2.63
C PHE A 556 -0.19 22.17 3.48
N GLY A 557 -0.23 21.65 4.69
CA GLY A 557 -1.23 21.98 5.71
C GLY A 557 -0.77 23.20 6.50
N THR A 558 0.34 23.08 7.22
CA THR A 558 0.98 24.19 7.90
C THR A 558 1.93 24.93 6.95
N PRO A 559 1.67 26.20 6.63
CA PRO A 559 2.59 26.99 5.79
C PRO A 559 3.92 27.24 6.51
N PRO A 560 5.05 27.29 5.76
CA PRO A 560 6.40 27.38 6.36
C PRO A 560 6.65 28.63 7.20
N TRP A 561 5.92 29.72 6.98
CA TRP A 561 6.02 30.94 7.80
C TRP A 561 5.28 30.86 9.15
N LEU A 562 4.55 29.78 9.41
CA LEU A 562 3.88 29.55 10.69
C LEU A 562 4.66 28.58 11.57
N CYS A 563 5.41 27.65 10.97
CA CYS A 563 6.17 26.66 11.75
C CYS A 563 7.62 27.09 12.00
N CYS A 564 8.20 27.88 11.11
CA CYS A 564 9.64 27.78 10.91
C CYS A 564 10.29 29.14 10.57
N ASP A 565 11.61 29.18 10.64
CA ASP A 565 12.43 30.37 10.35
C ASP A 565 12.46 30.75 8.87
N SER A 566 12.97 31.95 8.58
CA SER A 566 13.05 32.50 7.24
C SER A 566 13.89 31.65 6.27
N TRP A 567 14.86 30.90 6.75
CA TRP A 567 15.65 30.00 5.91
C TRP A 567 14.84 28.82 5.38
N VAL A 568 13.92 28.25 6.18
CA VAL A 568 12.99 27.19 5.76
C VAL A 568 12.05 27.69 4.69
N LEU A 569 11.58 28.95 4.81
CA LEU A 569 10.77 29.58 3.78
C LEU A 569 11.53 29.68 2.44
N ASN A 570 12.82 30.01 2.46
CA ASN A 570 13.65 30.06 1.26
C ASN A 570 13.87 28.65 0.70
N LEU A 571 14.14 27.67 1.57
CA LEU A 571 14.27 26.26 1.18
C LEU A 571 12.98 25.75 0.53
N THR A 572 11.81 26.06 1.08
CA THR A 572 10.51 25.67 0.51
C THR A 572 10.34 26.17 -0.92
N ARG A 573 10.73 27.44 -1.20
CA ARG A 573 10.71 27.98 -2.57
C ARG A 573 11.64 27.22 -3.51
N GLN A 574 12.86 26.90 -3.05
CA GLN A 574 13.81 26.14 -3.84
C GLN A 574 13.30 24.72 -4.14
N CYS A 575 12.68 24.08 -3.15
CA CYS A 575 12.08 22.75 -3.30
C CYS A 575 10.90 22.76 -4.29
N ILE A 576 9.99 23.73 -4.21
CA ILE A 576 8.90 23.90 -5.18
C ILE A 576 9.45 24.13 -6.59
N GLN A 577 10.50 24.96 -6.74
CA GLN A 577 11.12 25.20 -8.03
C GLN A 577 11.76 23.94 -8.59
N ARG A 578 12.53 23.20 -7.77
CA ARG A 578 13.16 21.94 -8.16
C ARG A 578 12.13 20.88 -8.55
N HIS A 579 11.05 20.76 -7.79
CA HIS A 579 9.95 19.86 -8.11
C HIS A 579 9.40 20.14 -9.52
N ARG A 580 9.15 21.43 -9.84
CA ARG A 580 8.64 21.85 -11.15
C ARG A 580 9.66 21.62 -12.26
N ASP A 581 10.90 22.07 -12.08
CA ASP A 581 11.87 22.10 -13.17
C ASP A 581 12.46 20.73 -13.49
N PHE A 582 12.52 19.83 -12.49
CA PHE A 582 13.19 18.54 -12.62
C PHE A 582 12.24 17.36 -12.42
N VAL A 583 11.53 17.30 -11.27
CA VAL A 583 10.79 16.09 -10.89
C VAL A 583 9.54 15.85 -11.77
N VAL A 584 8.74 16.86 -11.99
CA VAL A 584 7.53 16.75 -12.79
C VAL A 584 7.80 16.30 -14.23
N PRO A 585 8.80 16.85 -14.97
CA PRO A 585 9.15 16.34 -16.29
C PRO A 585 9.50 14.85 -16.30
N VAL A 586 10.22 14.35 -15.27
CA VAL A 586 10.57 12.94 -15.15
C VAL A 586 9.32 12.08 -14.87
N ILE A 587 8.46 12.50 -13.95
CA ILE A 587 7.19 11.80 -13.69
C ILE A 587 6.35 11.73 -14.97
N ILE A 588 6.22 12.81 -15.75
CA ILE A 588 5.48 12.84 -17.03
C ILE A 588 6.11 11.90 -18.06
N LYS A 589 7.45 11.80 -18.11
CA LYS A 589 8.14 10.85 -18.97
C LYS A 589 7.72 9.42 -18.64
N TYR A 590 7.82 9.02 -17.38
CA TYR A 590 7.49 7.66 -16.94
C TYR A 590 5.98 7.39 -16.85
N SER A 591 5.13 8.39 -16.82
CA SER A 591 3.68 8.21 -16.92
C SER A 591 3.26 7.66 -18.29
N LYS A 592 4.01 7.98 -19.34
CA LYS A 592 3.79 7.41 -20.69
C LYS A 592 4.19 5.93 -20.75
N GLU A 593 5.30 5.58 -20.08
CA GLU A 593 5.71 4.18 -19.94
C GLU A 593 4.67 3.38 -19.11
N TRP A 594 4.19 3.96 -17.99
CA TRP A 594 3.15 3.34 -17.19
C TRP A 594 1.87 3.03 -17.99
N LEU A 595 1.42 3.95 -18.85
CA LEU A 595 0.27 3.72 -19.73
C LEU A 595 0.45 2.54 -20.69
N SER A 596 1.66 2.29 -21.15
CA SER A 596 1.95 1.23 -22.12
C SER A 596 2.31 -0.10 -21.47
N SER A 597 2.99 -0.08 -20.33
CA SER A 597 3.59 -1.26 -19.70
C SER A 597 2.99 -1.63 -18.34
N GLY A 598 2.28 -0.70 -17.69
CA GLY A 598 1.83 -0.87 -16.31
C GLY A 598 2.95 -0.78 -15.26
N TYR A 599 4.18 -0.40 -15.65
CA TYR A 599 5.30 -0.34 -14.71
C TYR A 599 5.14 0.82 -13.71
N PRO A 600 5.45 0.62 -12.42
CA PRO A 600 5.34 1.66 -11.43
C PRO A 600 6.23 2.86 -11.77
N ILE A 601 5.76 4.07 -11.45
CA ILE A 601 6.56 5.30 -11.63
C ILE A 601 7.56 5.42 -10.48
N PHE A 602 7.11 5.17 -9.24
CA PHE A 602 7.97 5.15 -8.06
C PHE A 602 8.40 3.72 -7.80
N ARG A 603 9.69 3.44 -8.02
CA ARG A 603 10.25 2.08 -8.04
C ARG A 603 11.12 1.83 -6.82
N PRO A 604 11.02 0.65 -6.19
CA PRO A 604 11.88 0.26 -5.09
C PRO A 604 13.30 -0.11 -5.56
N ALA A 605 14.26 -0.16 -4.64
CA ALA A 605 15.66 -0.50 -4.94
C ALA A 605 15.81 -1.84 -5.68
N TRP A 606 15.00 -2.85 -5.34
CA TRP A 606 15.04 -4.16 -6.00
C TRP A 606 14.59 -4.14 -7.48
N TRP A 607 14.02 -3.04 -7.96
CA TRP A 607 13.68 -2.91 -9.39
C TRP A 607 14.92 -2.97 -10.27
N LEU A 608 16.03 -2.40 -9.81
CA LEU A 608 17.33 -2.43 -10.49
C LEU A 608 18.14 -3.68 -10.15
N SER A 609 18.00 -4.21 -8.95
CA SER A 609 18.74 -5.38 -8.45
C SER A 609 17.78 -6.46 -7.94
N PRO A 610 17.07 -7.18 -8.84
CA PRO A 610 15.95 -8.07 -8.49
C PRO A 610 16.38 -9.37 -7.80
N THR A 611 17.66 -9.59 -7.59
CA THR A 611 18.22 -10.79 -6.95
C THR A 611 19.07 -10.46 -5.72
N ASP A 612 19.27 -9.18 -5.41
CA ASP A 612 20.07 -8.72 -4.27
C ASP A 612 19.20 -8.71 -2.98
N PRO A 613 19.52 -9.55 -1.97
CA PRO A 613 18.78 -9.57 -0.72
C PRO A 613 18.78 -8.23 0.02
N THR A 614 19.83 -7.40 -0.13
CA THR A 614 19.89 -6.09 0.53
C THR A 614 18.89 -5.11 -0.06
N ALA A 615 18.66 -5.17 -1.37
CA ALA A 615 17.67 -4.34 -2.06
C ALA A 615 16.23 -4.61 -1.63
N PHE A 616 15.93 -5.82 -1.11
CA PHE A 616 14.58 -6.17 -0.67
C PHE A 616 14.16 -5.49 0.63
N THR A 617 15.10 -4.98 1.42
CA THR A 617 14.81 -4.39 2.74
C THR A 617 15.01 -2.87 2.77
N VAL A 618 15.33 -2.25 1.65
CA VAL A 618 15.49 -0.78 1.54
C VAL A 618 14.12 -0.13 1.61
N GLU A 619 13.82 0.58 2.70
CA GLU A 619 12.54 1.25 2.94
C GLU A 619 12.61 2.79 2.91
N ASP A 620 13.79 3.35 2.79
CA ASP A 620 14.10 4.78 2.91
C ASP A 620 14.57 5.41 1.58
N GLU A 621 14.51 4.63 0.48
CA GLU A 621 14.88 5.07 -0.86
C GLU A 621 13.85 4.64 -1.90
N PHE A 622 13.73 5.42 -2.97
CA PHE A 622 12.94 5.07 -4.15
C PHE A 622 13.52 5.70 -5.43
N LEU A 623 13.14 5.16 -6.57
CA LEU A 623 13.50 5.65 -7.89
C LEU A 623 12.27 6.26 -8.56
N ILE A 624 12.45 7.23 -9.46
CA ILE A 624 11.42 7.70 -10.37
C ILE A 624 11.75 7.13 -11.75
N GLY A 625 11.04 6.08 -12.15
CA GLY A 625 11.41 5.28 -13.31
C GLY A 625 12.75 4.58 -13.11
N ASP A 626 13.57 4.56 -14.14
CA ASP A 626 14.96 4.08 -14.08
C ASP A 626 15.96 5.22 -13.80
N GLU A 627 15.47 6.44 -13.71
CA GLU A 627 16.27 7.60 -13.34
C GLU A 627 16.21 7.79 -11.84
N VAL A 628 17.36 8.03 -11.26
CA VAL A 628 17.50 8.13 -9.82
C VAL A 628 16.91 9.43 -9.32
N GLY A 629 15.81 9.33 -8.65
CA GLY A 629 15.36 10.37 -7.73
C GLY A 629 15.90 10.06 -6.35
N ASN A 630 17.20 10.34 -6.11
CA ASN A 630 17.77 10.13 -4.79
C ASN A 630 17.17 11.11 -3.80
N VAL A 631 16.30 10.60 -2.96
CA VAL A 631 16.14 11.15 -1.63
C VAL A 631 17.28 10.60 -0.81
N GLU A 632 18.22 11.45 -0.48
CA GLU A 632 19.30 11.06 0.43
C GLU A 632 18.70 10.45 1.68
N THR A 633 19.12 9.24 1.98
CA THR A 633 18.83 8.52 3.20
C THR A 633 18.87 9.47 4.37
N ILE A 634 17.78 9.65 5.04
CA ILE A 634 17.75 10.36 6.30
C ILE A 634 18.36 9.41 7.33
N SER A 635 19.69 9.37 7.38
CA SER A 635 20.37 8.71 8.48
C SER A 635 19.98 9.42 9.77
N LEU A 636 19.11 8.82 10.55
CA LEU A 636 18.62 9.32 11.82
C LEU A 636 19.70 9.34 12.93
N LYS A 637 20.97 9.10 12.58
CA LYS A 637 22.12 9.11 13.48
C LYS A 637 23.17 10.12 12.99
N GLY A 638 23.01 11.38 13.34
CA GLY A 638 24.04 12.36 13.09
C GLY A 638 23.81 13.66 13.85
N ASN A 639 24.71 14.00 14.77
CA ASN A 639 24.76 15.27 15.49
C ASN A 639 24.57 16.45 14.53
N LEU A 640 23.60 17.29 14.82
CA LEU A 640 23.28 18.55 14.16
C LEU A 640 24.37 19.60 14.40
N GLY A 641 25.54 19.37 13.86
CA GLY A 641 26.62 20.35 13.79
C GLY A 641 26.85 20.80 12.35
N LYS A 642 26.23 21.89 11.93
CA LYS A 642 26.66 22.70 10.77
C LYS A 642 26.36 22.17 9.34
N TYR A 643 25.23 21.56 9.05
CA TYR A 643 24.87 21.36 7.65
C TYR A 643 23.81 22.37 7.20
N ARG A 644 24.16 23.26 6.27
CA ARG A 644 23.19 24.03 5.49
C ARG A 644 22.38 23.05 4.65
N ALA A 645 21.15 22.77 5.05
CA ALA A 645 20.23 22.01 4.22
C ALA A 645 20.04 22.76 2.88
N SER A 646 20.39 22.13 1.80
CA SER A 646 20.12 22.61 0.44
C SER A 646 19.31 21.54 -0.28
N CYS A 647 18.38 21.96 -1.13
CA CYS A 647 17.73 21.05 -2.08
C CYS A 647 18.69 20.62 -3.21
N SER A 648 19.97 20.91 -3.12
CA SER A 648 21.00 20.40 -4.00
C SER A 648 21.44 19.02 -3.49
N CYS A 649 21.22 18.00 -4.29
CA CYS A 649 21.62 16.63 -4.00
C CYS A 649 23.11 16.44 -4.34
N PRO A 650 24.00 16.12 -3.39
CA PRO A 650 25.39 15.75 -3.69
C PRO A 650 25.52 14.38 -4.36
N LEU A 651 24.47 13.60 -4.47
CA LEU A 651 24.48 12.17 -4.78
C LEU A 651 24.36 11.79 -6.26
N LEU A 652 24.23 12.74 -7.17
CA LEU A 652 24.48 12.46 -8.59
C LEU A 652 25.86 11.83 -8.83
N HIS A 653 26.81 12.04 -7.91
CA HIS A 653 28.18 11.50 -8.03
C HIS A 653 28.32 10.08 -7.47
N ALA A 654 27.52 9.65 -6.48
CA ALA A 654 27.65 8.32 -5.87
C ALA A 654 26.97 7.23 -6.73
N LEU A 655 25.89 7.56 -7.44
CA LEU A 655 25.17 6.61 -8.28
C LEU A 655 25.76 6.40 -9.67
N PHE A 656 26.45 7.37 -10.22
CA PHE A 656 27.32 7.10 -11.36
C PHE A 656 28.40 6.06 -11.02
N LYS A 657 28.84 6.00 -9.77
CA LYS A 657 29.75 4.94 -9.29
C LYS A 657 29.04 3.58 -9.16
N TYR A 658 27.79 3.54 -8.66
CA TYR A 658 27.05 2.28 -8.47
C TYR A 658 26.59 1.70 -9.82
N LYS A 659 26.10 2.55 -10.74
CA LYS A 659 25.75 2.13 -12.10
C LYS A 659 26.97 1.63 -12.87
N ALA A 660 28.10 2.29 -12.75
CA ALA A 660 29.35 1.83 -13.34
C ALA A 660 29.90 0.53 -12.73
N GLN A 661 29.62 0.26 -11.44
CA GLN A 661 29.97 -1.03 -10.81
C GLN A 661 29.05 -2.17 -11.28
N ILE A 662 27.75 -1.92 -11.50
CA ILE A 662 26.83 -2.93 -12.03
C ILE A 662 27.11 -3.22 -13.51
N GLU A 663 27.35 -2.20 -14.32
CA GLU A 663 27.71 -2.37 -15.74
C GLU A 663 29.10 -3.01 -15.92
N GLY A 664 30.04 -2.78 -14.97
CA GLY A 664 31.37 -3.42 -14.95
C GLY A 664 31.37 -4.86 -14.42
N ALA A 665 30.30 -5.32 -13.77
CA ALA A 665 30.15 -6.70 -13.29
C ALA A 665 29.37 -7.60 -14.28
N GLN A 666 28.85 -7.04 -15.37
CA GLN A 666 28.16 -7.77 -16.46
C GLN A 666 29.02 -7.95 -17.71
N ASN A 667 30.23 -7.44 -17.73
CA ASN A 667 31.29 -7.73 -18.69
C ASN A 667 32.41 -8.52 -17.98
#